data_f47ac7ec32191a45f139c53f77574289
#
_entry.id   f47ac7ec32191a45f139c53f77574289
#
_cell.length_a   1.000
_cell.length_b   1.000
_cell.length_c   1.000
_cell.angle_alpha   90.00
_cell.angle_beta   90.00
_cell.angle_gamma   90.00
#
_symmetry.space_group_name_H-M   'P 1'
#
loop_
_entity.id
_entity.type
_entity.pdbx_description
1 polymer ?
#
loop_
_entity_poly.entity_id
_entity_poly.type
_entity_poly.pdbx_seq_one_letter_code
_entity_poly.pdbx_strand_id
1 'polypeptide(L)'
;MRKIITLLTITLTLSLVSLAQLKNGRVAGKVIDGNTKTIESATISLLRVKDSSVAKLSVANKEGYFVFENVSEGKYIVSISAVGHAKGFSEIFEVTETNSSVTLKTIELVPVSKELGGVSVAARRPLIEQKIDRTVVNVEASVSNVGTSALEVLEKAPGVSVDKDGNISLKGKQGVQVYIDGRPSYLSGTDLANYLRSLGSNQLEQIEIMTNPPAKYDAAGNSGIINIKTKKNKQLGYSGNFSSTWSQGRYPKVNESFNFNYRKNKVNLFTTLGYSNRKNFQDLDIQRKFIDANTKEIRSHFEQESRIKEHFKSYNAKLGMDYFVNKKTTLGVVLNGFLNPGTFANKSDVMIYDPNKVLLSQTLASTTNDREWRNLSGNFNFRHVFDSTGKELTADLDYINYKSENAQDLFNAYFDTQGLPTSKADTLLGNLPQNINIYTAKMDYLHPLKKGAKFEAGIKTSFVKTDNNAVYDSLNYGVRARDIGRSNHFIYEENVNAAYVNFTKPFSKKITGQFGLRLENTIAKGNQVTTGQKFSRNYTQVFPTAFFQYAVSEKHNLGLNYGRRINRPDYEDLNPFILFLDKYTFEQGNPNLQPQFSHNVELSHTYKGFLTTTLNYTRTTDIINEVLEQNTDRNETFVKKANIAKQRQYGIAISAGGQVTKWWSGNLYVNVYNNRFAGIVNGDYVNISATTGLANINNQFKFSKTWSGELSGWVRTPGVDGVFKIKSLGMMNIGVSKQIMKGKGSLRLVVRDVLYTQKAKGTIRYSNIDAAFQQKRDSRQIALGFTYRFSKGKVNGQKRRTGGASEEQNRVKTGGEN
;
A
#
# COMPACT_ATOMS: atom_id res chain seq x y z
N MET A 1 -40.92 -3.94 -95.97
CA MET A 1 -40.79 -2.53 -95.73
C MET A 1 -40.72 -2.18 -94.25
N ARG A 2 -41.46 -2.75 -93.26
CA ARG A 2 -41.39 -2.39 -91.81
C ARG A 2 -40.03 -2.67 -91.17
N LYS A 3 -39.29 -3.73 -91.48
CA LYS A 3 -37.99 -4.08 -90.88
C LYS A 3 -36.81 -3.20 -91.37
N ILE A 4 -36.89 -2.55 -92.55
CA ILE A 4 -35.87 -1.69 -93.05
C ILE A 4 -36.01 -0.27 -92.46
N ILE A 5 -37.21 0.18 -92.20
CA ILE A 5 -37.44 1.49 -91.53
C ILE A 5 -37.02 1.44 -90.03
N THR A 6 -37.19 0.28 -89.36
CA THR A 6 -36.73 0.16 -87.97
C THR A 6 -35.17 0.12 -87.82
N LEU A 7 -34.49 -0.46 -88.84
CA LEU A 7 -33.00 -0.48 -88.86
C LEU A 7 -32.42 0.90 -89.19
N LEU A 8 -33.06 1.67 -90.08
CA LEU A 8 -32.64 3.03 -90.41
C LEU A 8 -32.87 4.05 -89.31
N THR A 9 -33.95 3.85 -88.48
CA THR A 9 -34.19 4.69 -87.28
C THR A 9 -33.18 4.35 -86.15
N ILE A 10 -32.78 3.10 -85.96
CA ILE A 10 -31.80 2.72 -84.99
C ILE A 10 -30.39 3.18 -85.34
N THR A 11 -30.02 3.16 -86.59
CA THR A 11 -28.72 3.71 -87.07
C THR A 11 -28.67 5.23 -87.02
N LEU A 12 -29.78 5.98 -87.21
CA LEU A 12 -29.85 7.40 -87.08
C LEU A 12 -29.81 7.92 -85.66
N THR A 13 -30.34 7.11 -84.68
CA THR A 13 -30.27 7.45 -83.24
C THR A 13 -28.91 7.13 -82.59
N LEU A 14 -28.13 6.14 -83.16
CA LEU A 14 -26.79 5.90 -82.65
C LEU A 14 -25.74 6.93 -83.18
N SER A 15 -25.97 7.68 -84.20
CA SER A 15 -25.07 8.73 -84.73
C SER A 15 -25.19 10.09 -84.00
N LEU A 16 -26.24 10.27 -83.14
CA LEU A 16 -26.40 11.50 -82.38
C LEU A 16 -25.87 11.47 -80.96
N VAL A 17 -25.33 10.36 -80.46
CA VAL A 17 -24.73 10.21 -79.10
C VAL A 17 -23.22 10.47 -79.12
N SER A 18 -22.60 10.74 -80.28
CA SER A 18 -21.12 10.81 -80.42
C SER A 18 -20.50 12.21 -80.45
N LEU A 19 -21.22 13.24 -79.95
CA LEU A 19 -20.70 14.63 -79.94
C LEU A 19 -20.85 15.34 -78.58
N ALA A 20 -20.80 14.63 -77.49
CA ALA A 20 -20.57 15.24 -76.16
C ALA A 20 -19.29 14.72 -75.57
N GLN A 21 -18.15 14.90 -76.19
CA GLN A 21 -16.88 14.92 -75.52
C GLN A 21 -16.83 16.25 -74.71
N LEU A 22 -17.31 16.17 -73.47
CA LEU A 22 -16.98 17.17 -72.47
C LEU A 22 -15.43 17.24 -72.40
N LYS A 23 -14.85 18.34 -72.83
CA LYS A 23 -13.43 18.65 -72.59
C LYS A 23 -13.22 18.81 -71.08
N ASN A 24 -12.93 17.71 -70.42
CA ASN A 24 -12.69 17.71 -69.00
C ASN A 24 -11.25 18.19 -68.72
N GLY A 25 -11.15 19.16 -67.85
CA GLY A 25 -9.85 19.76 -67.51
C GLY A 25 -8.94 18.81 -66.74
N ARG A 26 -7.63 19.05 -66.79
CA ARG A 26 -6.58 18.36 -66.03
C ARG A 26 -5.89 19.34 -65.10
N VAL A 27 -5.72 18.96 -63.81
CA VAL A 27 -5.00 19.77 -62.82
C VAL A 27 -3.87 18.92 -62.24
N ALA A 28 -2.62 19.42 -62.34
CA ALA A 28 -1.43 18.75 -61.87
C ALA A 28 -0.61 19.67 -60.95
N GLY A 29 0.15 19.09 -60.03
CA GLY A 29 1.05 19.84 -59.16
C GLY A 29 2.04 18.94 -58.43
N LYS A 30 2.92 19.57 -57.67
CA LYS A 30 3.95 18.89 -56.87
C LYS A 30 3.91 19.39 -55.42
N VAL A 31 4.14 18.48 -54.46
CA VAL A 31 4.23 18.83 -53.04
C VAL A 31 5.63 18.46 -52.51
N ILE A 32 6.20 19.36 -51.72
CA ILE A 32 7.48 19.22 -51.04
C ILE A 32 7.37 19.65 -49.58
N ASP A 33 8.36 19.29 -48.74
CA ASP A 33 8.51 19.85 -47.39
C ASP A 33 9.42 21.10 -47.40
N GLY A 34 9.52 21.78 -46.23
CA GLY A 34 10.37 22.97 -46.07
C GLY A 34 11.87 22.74 -46.26
N ASN A 35 12.32 21.49 -46.48
CA ASN A 35 13.70 21.10 -46.82
C ASN A 35 13.82 20.62 -48.26
N THR A 36 12.90 20.98 -49.13
CA THR A 36 12.82 20.58 -50.56
C THR A 36 12.67 19.08 -50.81
N LYS A 37 12.37 18.27 -49.74
CA LYS A 37 12.16 16.84 -49.87
C LYS A 37 10.72 16.57 -50.33
N THR A 38 10.53 15.63 -51.24
CA THR A 38 9.22 15.22 -51.76
C THR A 38 8.40 14.52 -50.69
N ILE A 39 7.09 14.78 -50.64
CA ILE A 39 6.19 14.18 -49.70
C ILE A 39 5.33 13.11 -50.41
N GLU A 40 5.69 11.84 -50.18
CA GLU A 40 4.95 10.69 -50.70
C GLU A 40 3.65 10.49 -49.88
N SER A 41 2.60 10.02 -50.53
CA SER A 41 1.33 9.62 -49.88
C SER A 41 0.58 10.78 -49.19
N ALA A 42 0.88 12.05 -49.55
CA ALA A 42 0.03 13.16 -49.11
C ALA A 42 -1.37 13.05 -49.71
N THR A 43 -2.39 13.30 -48.91
CA THR A 43 -3.77 13.35 -49.40
C THR A 43 -4.07 14.72 -49.97
N ILE A 44 -4.46 14.74 -51.25
CA ILE A 44 -4.74 15.97 -52.02
C ILE A 44 -6.22 16.05 -52.29
N SER A 45 -6.86 17.16 -51.91
CA SER A 45 -8.28 17.42 -52.12
C SER A 45 -8.46 18.64 -53.03
N LEU A 46 -9.14 18.47 -54.13
CA LEU A 46 -9.58 19.56 -55.00
C LEU A 46 -10.91 20.10 -54.46
N LEU A 47 -10.94 21.33 -53.99
CA LEU A 47 -12.10 21.96 -53.38
C LEU A 47 -12.72 23.01 -54.30
N ARG A 48 -14.04 23.12 -54.43
CA ARG A 48 -14.73 24.22 -55.09
C ARG A 48 -14.65 25.45 -54.20
N VAL A 49 -14.27 26.57 -54.81
CA VAL A 49 -14.13 27.85 -54.09
C VAL A 49 -15.49 28.34 -53.54
N LYS A 50 -16.60 28.03 -54.23
CA LYS A 50 -17.94 28.53 -53.89
C LYS A 50 -18.42 28.04 -52.52
N ASP A 51 -18.16 26.79 -52.16
CA ASP A 51 -18.72 26.14 -50.97
C ASP A 51 -17.75 25.23 -50.19
N SER A 52 -16.49 25.24 -50.61
CA SER A 52 -15.41 24.36 -50.06
C SER A 52 -15.70 22.85 -50.15
N SER A 53 -16.69 22.45 -50.97
CA SER A 53 -17.00 21.04 -51.19
C SER A 53 -15.85 20.34 -51.95
N VAL A 54 -15.61 19.05 -51.61
CA VAL A 54 -14.60 18.27 -52.32
C VAL A 54 -15.09 17.88 -53.71
N ALA A 55 -14.44 18.37 -54.77
CA ALA A 55 -14.71 17.99 -56.14
C ALA A 55 -14.06 16.65 -56.49
N LYS A 56 -12.77 16.49 -56.10
CA LYS A 56 -11.97 15.27 -56.38
C LYS A 56 -10.92 15.05 -55.31
N LEU A 57 -10.45 13.81 -55.18
CA LEU A 57 -9.35 13.40 -54.31
C LEU A 57 -8.23 12.77 -55.15
N SER A 58 -6.99 12.96 -54.72
CA SER A 58 -5.79 12.37 -55.29
C SER A 58 -4.76 12.11 -54.21
N VAL A 59 -3.72 11.35 -54.47
CA VAL A 59 -2.63 11.07 -53.57
C VAL A 59 -1.30 11.36 -54.29
N ALA A 60 -0.36 11.99 -53.59
CA ALA A 60 0.96 12.25 -54.13
C ALA A 60 1.77 10.96 -54.31
N ASN A 61 2.42 10.81 -55.44
CA ASN A 61 3.33 9.70 -55.71
C ASN A 61 4.68 9.83 -54.98
N LYS A 62 5.62 8.94 -55.19
CA LYS A 62 6.96 8.94 -54.55
C LYS A 62 7.77 10.20 -54.79
N GLU A 63 7.60 10.82 -55.97
CA GLU A 63 8.26 12.04 -56.40
C GLU A 63 7.46 13.30 -55.97
N GLY A 64 6.36 13.15 -55.24
CA GLY A 64 5.51 14.21 -54.74
C GLY A 64 4.53 14.80 -55.80
N TYR A 65 4.38 14.19 -56.96
CA TYR A 65 3.43 14.66 -57.99
C TYR A 65 2.02 14.11 -57.73
N PHE A 66 1.03 14.97 -58.10
CA PHE A 66 -0.39 14.57 -58.06
C PHE A 66 -1.09 15.10 -59.32
N VAL A 67 -2.16 14.45 -59.73
CA VAL A 67 -2.96 14.80 -60.89
C VAL A 67 -4.45 14.56 -60.58
N PHE A 68 -5.29 15.47 -61.03
CA PHE A 68 -6.72 15.30 -61.17
C PHE A 68 -7.09 15.34 -62.65
N GLU A 69 -7.64 14.23 -63.14
CA GLU A 69 -8.15 14.14 -64.50
C GLU A 69 -9.67 14.40 -64.48
N ASN A 70 -10.24 14.86 -65.62
CA ASN A 70 -11.65 15.08 -65.80
C ASN A 70 -12.24 16.07 -64.78
N VAL A 71 -11.61 17.25 -64.63
CA VAL A 71 -12.08 18.32 -63.78
C VAL A 71 -13.07 19.20 -64.57
N SER A 72 -14.27 19.40 -64.04
CA SER A 72 -15.28 20.27 -64.66
C SER A 72 -14.82 21.73 -64.57
N GLU A 73 -15.36 22.60 -65.46
CA GLU A 73 -15.12 24.03 -65.42
C GLU A 73 -15.54 24.64 -64.10
N GLY A 74 -14.74 25.57 -63.59
CA GLY A 74 -14.98 26.26 -62.31
C GLY A 74 -13.74 26.76 -61.62
N LYS A 75 -13.97 27.42 -60.50
CA LYS A 75 -12.91 27.94 -59.61
C LYS A 75 -12.59 26.94 -58.51
N TYR A 76 -11.30 26.63 -58.33
CA TYR A 76 -10.85 25.60 -57.43
C TYR A 76 -9.65 26.07 -56.56
N ILE A 77 -9.47 25.40 -55.46
CA ILE A 77 -8.31 25.45 -54.59
C ILE A 77 -7.89 24.02 -54.22
N VAL A 78 -6.62 23.73 -54.22
CA VAL A 78 -6.08 22.44 -53.76
C VAL A 78 -5.74 22.54 -52.27
N SER A 79 -6.21 21.59 -51.50
CA SER A 79 -5.87 21.40 -50.07
C SER A 79 -5.05 20.13 -49.92
N ILE A 80 -3.90 20.23 -49.26
CA ILE A 80 -2.96 19.12 -49.04
C ILE A 80 -2.81 18.81 -47.56
N SER A 81 -2.90 17.54 -47.21
CA SER A 81 -2.71 17.05 -45.85
C SER A 81 -1.70 15.91 -45.86
N ALA A 82 -0.64 16.00 -45.03
CA ALA A 82 0.36 14.96 -44.85
C ALA A 82 0.70 14.79 -43.38
N VAL A 83 1.05 13.55 -42.96
CA VAL A 83 1.43 13.25 -41.58
C VAL A 83 2.68 14.04 -41.18
N GLY A 84 2.58 14.76 -40.04
CA GLY A 84 3.73 15.55 -39.55
C GLY A 84 3.86 16.94 -40.18
N HIS A 85 2.93 17.38 -41.04
CA HIS A 85 2.96 18.69 -41.71
C HIS A 85 1.68 19.49 -41.46
N ALA A 86 1.79 20.80 -41.43
CA ALA A 86 0.63 21.69 -41.45
C ALA A 86 -0.11 21.53 -42.77
N LYS A 87 -1.44 21.73 -42.73
CA LYS A 87 -2.29 21.66 -43.92
C LYS A 87 -1.94 22.81 -44.84
N GLY A 88 -1.59 22.50 -46.09
CA GLY A 88 -1.25 23.48 -47.14
C GLY A 88 -2.40 23.71 -48.12
N PHE A 89 -2.37 24.88 -48.82
CA PHE A 89 -3.33 25.21 -49.82
C PHE A 89 -2.60 25.82 -51.03
N SER A 90 -3.14 25.58 -52.26
CA SER A 90 -2.71 26.29 -53.47
C SER A 90 -3.27 27.71 -53.49
N GLU A 91 -2.82 28.52 -54.44
CA GLU A 91 -3.59 29.71 -54.91
C GLU A 91 -4.89 29.23 -55.54
N ILE A 92 -5.89 30.13 -55.62
CA ILE A 92 -7.15 29.87 -56.33
C ILE A 92 -6.85 29.91 -57.85
N PHE A 93 -7.35 28.92 -58.58
CA PHE A 93 -7.19 28.84 -60.02
C PHE A 93 -8.53 28.48 -60.66
N GLU A 94 -8.62 28.75 -62.01
CA GLU A 94 -9.83 28.50 -62.77
C GLU A 94 -9.56 27.53 -63.92
N VAL A 95 -10.44 26.56 -64.08
CA VAL A 95 -10.47 25.61 -65.20
C VAL A 95 -11.53 26.08 -66.15
N THR A 96 -11.14 26.41 -67.42
CA THR A 96 -12.03 26.87 -68.47
C THR A 96 -11.79 26.06 -69.74
N GLU A 97 -12.66 26.18 -70.74
CA GLU A 97 -12.45 25.53 -72.06
C GLU A 97 -11.11 25.94 -72.71
N THR A 98 -10.73 27.21 -72.52
CA THR A 98 -9.46 27.75 -73.10
C THR A 98 -8.23 27.41 -72.25
N ASN A 99 -8.44 27.11 -70.92
CA ASN A 99 -7.39 26.72 -70.02
C ASN A 99 -7.76 25.38 -69.36
N SER A 100 -7.84 24.34 -70.13
CA SER A 100 -8.22 23.00 -69.69
C SER A 100 -7.09 22.19 -68.99
N SER A 101 -5.84 22.65 -69.10
CA SER A 101 -4.69 22.00 -68.42
C SER A 101 -3.97 22.97 -67.48
N VAL A 102 -4.22 22.88 -66.19
CA VAL A 102 -3.63 23.75 -65.16
C VAL A 102 -2.49 23.04 -64.43
N THR A 103 -1.29 23.60 -64.48
CA THR A 103 -0.15 23.11 -63.67
C THR A 103 0.08 24.09 -62.50
N LEU A 104 -0.12 23.62 -61.28
CA LEU A 104 0.08 24.44 -60.09
C LEU A 104 1.56 24.60 -59.75
N LYS A 105 1.90 25.75 -59.15
CA LYS A 105 3.23 25.92 -58.56
C LYS A 105 3.46 24.86 -57.49
N THR A 106 4.72 24.47 -57.27
CA THR A 106 5.07 23.55 -56.17
C THR A 106 4.57 24.07 -54.85
N ILE A 107 3.83 23.21 -54.13
CA ILE A 107 3.23 23.58 -52.85
C ILE A 107 4.15 23.03 -51.75
N GLU A 108 4.66 23.92 -50.92
CA GLU A 108 5.50 23.59 -49.77
C GLU A 108 4.67 23.41 -48.52
N LEU A 109 4.84 22.26 -47.82
CA LEU A 109 4.21 22.02 -46.51
C LEU A 109 5.22 22.27 -45.39
N VAL A 110 4.83 23.11 -44.45
CA VAL A 110 5.64 23.40 -43.28
C VAL A 110 5.56 22.21 -42.29
N PRO A 111 6.72 21.62 -41.91
CA PRO A 111 6.74 20.58 -40.87
C PRO A 111 6.21 21.15 -39.56
N VAL A 112 5.17 20.55 -39.00
CA VAL A 112 4.72 20.88 -37.66
C VAL A 112 5.53 20.03 -36.71
N SER A 113 6.58 20.61 -36.11
CA SER A 113 7.11 20.10 -34.83
C SER A 113 6.07 20.38 -33.72
N LYS A 114 4.97 19.65 -33.71
CA LYS A 114 4.23 19.54 -32.47
C LYS A 114 5.15 18.90 -31.48
N GLU A 115 5.78 19.68 -30.58
CA GLU A 115 5.80 19.23 -29.20
C GLU A 115 4.37 18.89 -28.87
N LEU A 116 4.03 17.62 -28.94
CA LEU A 116 2.88 17.07 -28.21
C LEU A 116 3.18 17.39 -26.77
N GLY A 117 2.78 18.56 -26.31
CA GLY A 117 2.49 18.77 -24.93
C GLY A 117 1.58 17.61 -24.59
N GLY A 118 2.17 16.55 -24.01
CA GLY A 118 1.46 15.34 -23.69
C GLY A 118 0.26 15.77 -22.88
N VAL A 119 -0.93 15.71 -23.46
CA VAL A 119 -2.14 15.56 -22.71
C VAL A 119 -1.96 14.19 -22.07
N SER A 120 -1.29 14.18 -20.93
CA SER A 120 -1.35 13.10 -19.98
C SER A 120 -2.82 13.06 -19.58
N VAL A 121 -3.61 12.31 -20.31
CA VAL A 121 -4.86 11.75 -19.81
C VAL A 121 -4.39 10.74 -18.77
N ALA A 122 -4.03 11.24 -17.60
CA ALA A 122 -3.92 10.43 -16.40
C ALA A 122 -5.34 9.97 -16.12
N ALA A 123 -5.75 8.83 -16.68
CA ALA A 123 -6.88 8.10 -16.20
C ALA A 123 -6.61 7.94 -14.69
N ARG A 124 -7.38 8.63 -13.84
CA ARG A 124 -7.25 8.52 -12.40
C ARG A 124 -7.46 7.06 -12.06
N ARG A 125 -6.41 6.41 -11.56
CA ARG A 125 -6.54 5.04 -11.03
C ARG A 125 -7.64 5.04 -9.98
N PRO A 126 -8.54 4.06 -9.96
CA PRO A 126 -9.53 3.94 -8.89
C PRO A 126 -8.80 3.86 -7.54
N LEU A 127 -9.41 4.35 -6.47
CA LEU A 127 -8.83 4.26 -5.13
C LEU A 127 -8.57 2.81 -4.74
N ILE A 128 -9.50 1.92 -5.05
CA ILE A 128 -9.41 0.48 -4.77
C ILE A 128 -9.55 -0.28 -6.08
N GLU A 129 -8.63 -1.23 -6.30
CA GLU A 129 -8.61 -2.13 -7.44
C GLU A 129 -8.54 -3.57 -6.93
N GLN A 130 -9.48 -4.42 -7.32
CA GLN A 130 -9.49 -5.84 -6.95
C GLN A 130 -8.75 -6.66 -8.01
N LYS A 131 -7.76 -7.46 -7.58
CA LYS A 131 -7.03 -8.43 -8.39
C LYS A 131 -7.30 -9.85 -7.91
N ILE A 132 -6.88 -10.86 -8.67
CA ILE A 132 -7.15 -12.27 -8.36
C ILE A 132 -6.60 -12.71 -6.98
N ASP A 133 -5.43 -12.21 -6.60
CA ASP A 133 -4.70 -12.57 -5.39
C ASP A 133 -4.58 -11.42 -4.36
N ARG A 134 -5.06 -10.21 -4.71
CA ARG A 134 -4.88 -9.02 -3.86
C ARG A 134 -5.89 -7.92 -4.13
N THR A 135 -6.10 -7.09 -3.11
CA THR A 135 -6.74 -5.78 -3.23
C THR A 135 -5.65 -4.71 -3.28
N VAL A 136 -5.72 -3.78 -4.22
CA VAL A 136 -4.77 -2.66 -4.36
C VAL A 136 -5.43 -1.36 -3.97
N VAL A 137 -4.82 -0.64 -3.03
CA VAL A 137 -5.23 0.72 -2.64
C VAL A 137 -4.25 1.72 -3.25
N ASN A 138 -4.71 2.56 -4.15
CA ASN A 138 -3.91 3.60 -4.80
C ASN A 138 -3.84 4.85 -3.89
N VAL A 139 -2.72 5.06 -3.20
CA VAL A 139 -2.59 6.04 -2.12
C VAL A 139 -2.81 7.47 -2.59
N GLU A 140 -2.34 7.83 -3.77
CA GLU A 140 -2.51 9.17 -4.35
C GLU A 140 -3.94 9.48 -4.79
N ALA A 141 -4.77 8.45 -4.97
CA ALA A 141 -6.15 8.65 -5.41
C ALA A 141 -7.03 9.29 -4.32
N SER A 142 -6.66 9.14 -3.04
CA SER A 142 -7.39 9.73 -1.90
C SER A 142 -6.82 11.10 -1.49
N VAL A 143 -7.71 12.08 -1.36
CA VAL A 143 -7.37 13.43 -0.87
C VAL A 143 -7.03 13.39 0.62
N SER A 144 -7.74 12.58 1.40
CA SER A 144 -7.56 12.48 2.85
C SER A 144 -6.25 11.82 3.28
N ASN A 145 -5.48 11.26 2.33
CA ASN A 145 -4.15 10.71 2.59
C ASN A 145 -3.05 11.79 2.66
N VAL A 146 -3.37 13.03 2.38
CA VAL A 146 -2.38 14.13 2.43
C VAL A 146 -1.84 14.34 3.84
N GLY A 147 -0.51 14.34 3.96
CA GLY A 147 0.19 14.52 5.23
C GLY A 147 -0.03 13.38 6.23
N THR A 148 -0.67 12.29 5.84
CA THR A 148 -0.77 11.10 6.68
C THR A 148 0.52 10.27 6.60
N SER A 149 0.72 9.42 7.59
CA SER A 149 1.72 8.35 7.57
C SER A 149 1.19 7.12 6.83
N ALA A 150 2.08 6.18 6.53
CA ALA A 150 1.68 4.89 5.99
C ALA A 150 0.71 4.15 6.92
N LEU A 151 0.90 4.24 8.25
CA LEU A 151 -0.01 3.63 9.23
C LEU A 151 -1.42 4.22 9.12
N GLU A 152 -1.55 5.55 9.04
CA GLU A 152 -2.85 6.22 8.90
C GLU A 152 -3.52 5.95 7.54
N VAL A 153 -2.76 5.64 6.48
CA VAL A 153 -3.31 5.16 5.21
C VAL A 153 -3.84 3.74 5.35
N LEU A 154 -3.14 2.87 6.11
CA LEU A 154 -3.57 1.51 6.40
C LEU A 154 -4.88 1.48 7.21
N GLU A 155 -5.04 2.36 8.20
CA GLU A 155 -6.30 2.50 8.97
C GLU A 155 -7.54 2.75 8.08
N LYS A 156 -7.34 3.35 6.90
CA LYS A 156 -8.40 3.63 5.93
C LYS A 156 -8.53 2.54 4.85
N ALA A 157 -7.60 1.59 4.81
CA ALA A 157 -7.58 0.56 3.78
C ALA A 157 -8.65 -0.50 4.04
N PRO A 158 -9.28 -1.06 2.99
CA PRO A 158 -10.35 -2.05 3.13
C PRO A 158 -9.92 -3.28 3.91
N GLY A 159 -10.67 -3.61 4.96
CA GLY A 159 -10.43 -4.79 5.78
C GLY A 159 -9.25 -4.68 6.74
N VAL A 160 -8.51 -3.58 6.75
CA VAL A 160 -7.42 -3.32 7.70
C VAL A 160 -7.98 -2.61 8.93
N SER A 161 -7.54 -3.01 10.10
CA SER A 161 -7.75 -2.27 11.36
C SER A 161 -6.43 -2.19 12.12
N VAL A 162 -6.24 -1.09 12.84
CA VAL A 162 -5.06 -0.83 13.66
C VAL A 162 -5.53 -0.63 15.09
N ASP A 163 -4.94 -1.39 16.03
CA ASP A 163 -5.32 -1.31 17.44
C ASP A 163 -4.70 -0.11 18.16
N LYS A 164 -4.93 -0.04 19.48
CA LYS A 164 -4.41 1.02 20.35
C LYS A 164 -2.86 1.11 20.35
N ASP A 165 -2.18 -0.01 20.16
CA ASP A 165 -0.72 -0.13 20.21
C ASP A 165 -0.06 -0.02 18.82
N GLY A 166 -0.89 0.02 17.78
CA GLY A 166 -0.45 0.11 16.39
C GLY A 166 -0.31 -1.23 15.70
N ASN A 167 -0.75 -2.33 16.34
CA ASN A 167 -0.77 -3.63 15.70
C ASN A 167 -1.81 -3.67 14.58
N ILE A 168 -1.41 -4.26 13.48
CA ILE A 168 -2.24 -4.30 12.27
C ILE A 168 -2.96 -5.64 12.21
N SER A 169 -4.27 -5.59 12.01
CA SER A 169 -5.09 -6.77 11.74
C SER A 169 -5.79 -6.64 10.37
N LEU A 170 -6.05 -7.77 9.74
CA LEU A 170 -6.68 -7.85 8.42
C LEU A 170 -7.95 -8.71 8.50
N LYS A 171 -9.09 -8.13 8.13
CA LYS A 171 -10.42 -8.76 8.24
C LYS A 171 -10.72 -9.28 9.66
N GLY A 172 -10.24 -8.57 10.69
CA GLY A 172 -10.38 -8.93 12.09
C GLY A 172 -9.43 -10.02 12.60
N LYS A 173 -8.38 -10.36 11.85
CA LYS A 173 -7.35 -11.35 12.22
C LYS A 173 -6.03 -10.64 12.48
N GLN A 174 -5.34 -10.99 13.56
CA GLN A 174 -3.99 -10.54 13.89
C GLN A 174 -2.90 -11.34 13.16
N GLY A 175 -1.65 -10.90 13.25
CA GLY A 175 -0.51 -11.59 12.63
C GLY A 175 -0.38 -11.30 11.13
N VAL A 176 -0.60 -10.05 10.75
CA VAL A 176 -0.35 -9.55 9.38
C VAL A 176 1.13 -9.26 9.21
N GLN A 177 1.74 -9.74 8.13
CA GLN A 177 3.10 -9.37 7.77
C GLN A 177 3.11 -8.14 6.87
N VAL A 178 3.93 -7.15 7.23
CA VAL A 178 4.09 -5.94 6.42
C VAL A 178 5.37 -6.04 5.59
N TYR A 179 5.22 -5.79 4.30
CA TYR A 179 6.29 -5.75 3.31
C TYR A 179 6.46 -4.33 2.77
N ILE A 180 7.69 -3.96 2.50
CA ILE A 180 8.04 -2.71 1.82
C ILE A 180 8.71 -3.05 0.49
N ASP A 181 8.11 -2.61 -0.62
CA ASP A 181 8.59 -2.91 -1.97
C ASP A 181 8.78 -4.41 -2.26
N GLY A 182 7.95 -5.27 -1.63
CA GLY A 182 7.98 -6.72 -1.80
C GLY A 182 8.94 -7.45 -0.85
N ARG A 183 9.49 -6.78 0.16
CA ARG A 183 10.39 -7.36 1.18
C ARG A 183 9.76 -7.26 2.56
N PRO A 184 9.88 -8.29 3.41
CA PRO A 184 9.41 -8.21 4.79
C PRO A 184 10.07 -7.01 5.51
N SER A 185 9.31 -6.33 6.35
CA SER A 185 9.85 -5.24 7.18
C SER A 185 10.74 -5.78 8.31
N TYR A 186 10.52 -7.04 8.71
CA TYR A 186 11.12 -7.71 9.88
C TYR A 186 10.88 -6.96 11.21
N LEU A 187 9.97 -6.01 11.21
CA LEU A 187 9.49 -5.28 12.37
C LEU A 187 8.10 -5.76 12.76
N SER A 188 7.79 -5.68 14.04
CA SER A 188 6.50 -6.06 14.60
C SER A 188 6.06 -5.05 15.68
N GLY A 189 4.82 -5.17 16.14
CA GLY A 189 4.30 -4.39 17.25
C GLY A 189 4.55 -2.89 17.12
N THR A 190 5.00 -2.31 18.22
CA THR A 190 5.25 -0.87 18.34
C THR A 190 6.33 -0.36 17.37
N ASP A 191 7.36 -1.15 17.08
CA ASP A 191 8.46 -0.75 16.19
C ASP A 191 8.00 -0.65 14.75
N LEU A 192 7.21 -1.62 14.30
CA LEU A 192 6.55 -1.53 12.99
C LEU A 192 5.63 -0.31 12.91
N ALA A 193 4.83 -0.07 13.93
CA ALA A 193 3.95 1.09 13.99
C ALA A 193 4.74 2.40 13.93
N ASN A 194 5.85 2.52 14.66
CA ASN A 194 6.73 3.70 14.64
C ASN A 194 7.36 3.91 13.27
N TYR A 195 7.87 2.84 12.67
CA TYR A 195 8.40 2.88 11.31
C TYR A 195 7.34 3.32 10.29
N LEU A 196 6.13 2.76 10.33
CA LEU A 196 5.02 3.13 9.43
C LEU A 196 4.50 4.54 9.68
N ARG A 197 4.56 5.05 10.93
CA ARG A 197 4.28 6.46 11.25
C ARG A 197 5.33 7.40 10.65
N SER A 198 6.57 6.96 10.51
CA SER A 198 7.65 7.75 9.90
C SER A 198 7.55 7.86 8.38
N LEU A 199 6.97 6.86 7.71
CA LEU A 199 6.77 6.88 6.26
C LEU A 199 5.58 7.78 5.89
N GLY A 200 5.83 8.87 5.18
CA GLY A 200 4.78 9.74 4.69
C GLY A 200 3.98 9.12 3.53
N SER A 201 2.67 9.31 3.52
CA SER A 201 1.79 8.85 2.42
C SER A 201 2.21 9.37 1.04
N ASN A 202 2.86 10.52 0.98
CA ASN A 202 3.40 11.12 -0.24
C ASN A 202 4.56 10.33 -0.86
N GLN A 203 5.22 9.46 -0.09
CA GLN A 203 6.25 8.53 -0.56
C GLN A 203 5.66 7.22 -1.14
N LEU A 204 4.38 6.95 -0.88
CA LEU A 204 3.72 5.70 -1.27
C LEU A 204 3.07 5.81 -2.65
N GLU A 205 3.16 4.75 -3.44
CA GLU A 205 2.43 4.59 -4.71
C GLU A 205 1.10 3.88 -4.46
N GLN A 206 1.19 2.67 -3.85
CA GLN A 206 0.03 1.82 -3.59
C GLN A 206 0.29 0.89 -2.40
N ILE A 207 -0.79 0.38 -1.82
CA ILE A 207 -0.78 -0.68 -0.82
C ILE A 207 -1.48 -1.90 -1.41
N GLU A 208 -0.79 -3.05 -1.41
CA GLU A 208 -1.32 -4.33 -1.86
C GLU A 208 -1.70 -5.17 -0.64
N ILE A 209 -2.94 -5.60 -0.54
CA ILE A 209 -3.49 -6.38 0.56
C ILE A 209 -3.77 -7.80 0.05
N MET A 210 -3.08 -8.78 0.60
CA MET A 210 -3.17 -10.20 0.23
C MET A 210 -3.59 -11.01 1.44
N THR A 211 -4.82 -11.49 1.50
CA THR A 211 -5.30 -12.36 2.59
C THR A 211 -4.75 -13.77 2.50
N ASN A 212 -4.59 -14.27 1.28
CA ASN A 212 -3.95 -15.55 0.97
C ASN A 212 -2.81 -15.30 -0.02
N PRO A 213 -1.59 -14.95 0.45
CA PRO A 213 -0.46 -14.70 -0.43
C PRO A 213 0.00 -15.97 -1.14
N PRO A 214 0.43 -15.90 -2.42
CA PRO A 214 1.05 -17.03 -3.14
C PRO A 214 2.31 -17.57 -2.45
N ALA A 215 2.70 -18.82 -2.76
CA ALA A 215 3.84 -19.54 -2.14
C ALA A 215 5.20 -18.84 -2.27
N LYS A 216 5.37 -17.92 -3.23
CA LYS A 216 6.59 -17.10 -3.38
C LYS A 216 6.83 -16.10 -2.23
N TYR A 217 5.79 -15.78 -1.47
CA TYR A 217 5.90 -14.98 -0.26
C TYR A 217 6.19 -15.88 0.93
N ASP A 218 6.80 -15.33 1.98
CA ASP A 218 7.03 -16.05 3.22
C ASP A 218 5.73 -16.60 3.78
N ALA A 219 5.78 -17.78 4.38
CA ALA A 219 4.62 -18.37 5.04
C ALA A 219 4.19 -17.60 6.29
N ALA A 220 5.03 -16.71 6.78
CA ALA A 220 4.75 -15.84 7.93
C ALA A 220 3.55 -14.90 7.68
N GLY A 221 2.77 -14.65 8.74
CA GLY A 221 1.57 -13.81 8.74
C GLY A 221 0.28 -14.57 8.54
N ASN A 222 -0.36 -14.98 9.63
CA ASN A 222 -1.60 -15.77 9.64
C ASN A 222 -2.76 -15.12 8.90
N SER A 223 -2.81 -13.79 8.90
CA SER A 223 -3.89 -13.01 8.31
C SER A 223 -3.57 -12.54 6.90
N GLY A 224 -2.36 -12.83 6.41
CA GLY A 224 -1.91 -12.41 5.09
C GLY A 224 -0.76 -11.40 5.11
N ILE A 225 -0.60 -10.75 3.97
CA ILE A 225 0.49 -9.79 3.72
C ILE A 225 -0.09 -8.45 3.30
N ILE A 226 0.44 -7.38 3.85
CA ILE A 226 0.26 -6.01 3.36
C ILE A 226 1.59 -5.55 2.76
N ASN A 227 1.62 -5.30 1.45
CA ASN A 227 2.82 -4.87 0.76
C ASN A 227 2.71 -3.40 0.35
N ILE A 228 3.48 -2.56 1.00
CA ILE A 228 3.54 -1.12 0.74
C ILE A 228 4.53 -0.86 -0.38
N LYS A 229 4.05 -0.36 -1.52
CA LYS A 229 4.87 0.02 -2.67
C LYS A 229 5.22 1.49 -2.59
N THR A 230 6.52 1.78 -2.62
CA THR A 230 7.01 3.14 -2.72
C THR A 230 7.04 3.61 -4.18
N LYS A 231 6.97 4.93 -4.39
CA LYS A 231 6.96 5.51 -5.73
C LYS A 231 8.24 5.22 -6.51
N LYS A 232 8.08 4.78 -7.75
CA LYS A 232 9.19 4.54 -8.72
C LYS A 232 8.85 5.22 -10.03
N ASN A 233 9.79 5.94 -10.60
CA ASN A 233 9.61 6.62 -11.88
C ASN A 233 10.35 5.91 -13.03
N LYS A 234 9.73 5.84 -14.22
CA LYS A 234 10.22 5.10 -15.39
C LYS A 234 10.65 6.01 -16.57
N GLN A 235 10.60 7.33 -16.39
CA GLN A 235 10.91 8.30 -17.44
C GLN A 235 12.41 8.37 -17.73
N LEU A 236 12.80 8.44 -19.02
CA LEU A 236 14.15 8.88 -19.42
C LEU A 236 14.26 10.38 -19.14
N GLY A 237 15.45 10.82 -18.71
CA GLY A 237 15.64 12.18 -18.22
C GLY A 237 15.47 12.25 -16.72
N TYR A 238 14.98 13.34 -16.20
CA TYR A 238 14.74 13.49 -14.77
C TYR A 238 13.27 13.76 -14.45
N SER A 239 12.89 13.34 -13.25
CA SER A 239 11.55 13.59 -12.73
C SER A 239 11.57 13.52 -11.21
N GLY A 240 10.70 14.27 -10.58
CA GLY A 240 10.60 14.26 -9.13
C GLY A 240 9.35 14.96 -8.62
N ASN A 241 9.20 14.90 -7.32
CA ASN A 241 8.21 15.70 -6.61
C ASN A 241 8.76 16.16 -5.26
N PHE A 242 8.30 17.31 -4.85
CA PHE A 242 8.41 17.82 -3.48
C PHE A 242 7.02 17.89 -2.89
N SER A 243 6.87 17.49 -1.62
CA SER A 243 5.63 17.64 -0.87
C SER A 243 5.93 18.13 0.54
N SER A 244 5.15 19.10 1.00
CA SER A 244 5.18 19.61 2.36
C SER A 244 3.76 19.62 2.90
N THR A 245 3.56 19.16 4.13
CA THR A 245 2.27 19.17 4.82
C THR A 245 2.44 19.63 6.24
N TRP A 246 1.69 20.65 6.59
CA TRP A 246 1.48 21.09 7.97
C TRP A 246 0.12 20.60 8.45
N SER A 247 0.08 20.06 9.68
CA SER A 247 -1.16 19.61 10.31
C SER A 247 -1.23 20.15 11.74
N GLN A 248 -2.41 20.60 12.14
CA GLN A 248 -2.70 21.10 13.48
C GLN A 248 -3.81 20.27 14.12
N GLY A 249 -3.47 19.55 15.16
CA GLY A 249 -4.38 19.00 16.15
C GLY A 249 -4.23 19.82 17.43
N ARG A 250 -4.08 19.17 18.59
CA ARG A 250 -3.64 19.83 19.81
C ARG A 250 -2.21 20.36 19.65
N TYR A 251 -1.36 19.63 18.92
CA TYR A 251 0.01 20.00 18.61
C TYR A 251 0.26 20.07 17.09
N PRO A 252 1.17 20.97 16.66
CA PRO A 252 1.58 21.06 15.26
C PRO A 252 2.38 19.82 14.84
N LYS A 253 2.23 19.44 13.56
CA LYS A 253 2.95 18.34 12.91
C LYS A 253 3.37 18.78 11.52
N VAL A 254 4.58 18.42 11.13
CA VAL A 254 5.13 18.69 9.79
C VAL A 254 5.56 17.37 9.14
N ASN A 255 5.31 17.25 7.86
CA ASN A 255 5.75 16.11 7.07
C ASN A 255 6.20 16.59 5.69
N GLU A 256 7.45 16.33 5.34
CA GLU A 256 8.09 16.76 4.10
C GLU A 256 8.68 15.56 3.37
N SER A 257 8.63 15.59 2.05
CA SER A 257 9.34 14.60 1.25
C SER A 257 9.79 15.14 -0.09
N PHE A 258 10.92 14.62 -0.52
CA PHE A 258 11.49 14.85 -1.83
C PHE A 258 11.78 13.50 -2.49
N ASN A 259 11.27 13.33 -3.72
CA ASN A 259 11.56 12.17 -4.55
C ASN A 259 12.19 12.66 -5.85
N PHE A 260 13.27 12.02 -6.25
CA PHE A 260 13.98 12.34 -7.50
C PHE A 260 14.40 11.06 -8.20
N ASN A 261 14.29 11.05 -9.52
CA ASN A 261 14.75 9.98 -10.38
C ASN A 261 15.45 10.57 -11.61
N TYR A 262 16.61 10.04 -11.93
CA TYR A 262 17.37 10.40 -13.11
C TYR A 262 17.76 9.14 -13.87
N ARG A 263 17.32 9.05 -15.12
CA ARG A 263 17.60 7.91 -15.99
C ARG A 263 18.25 8.38 -17.30
N LYS A 264 19.48 7.92 -17.55
CA LYS A 264 20.22 8.19 -18.78
C LYS A 264 20.98 6.93 -19.19
N ASN A 265 20.89 6.55 -20.46
CA ASN A 265 21.58 5.38 -21.04
C ASN A 265 21.35 4.11 -20.19
N LYS A 266 22.45 3.54 -19.67
CA LYS A 266 22.46 2.31 -18.88
C LYS A 266 22.25 2.51 -17.36
N VAL A 267 22.06 3.73 -16.90
CA VAL A 267 22.00 4.05 -15.48
C VAL A 267 20.66 4.69 -15.13
N ASN A 268 20.08 4.24 -14.01
CA ASN A 268 18.94 4.86 -13.37
C ASN A 268 19.28 5.12 -11.90
N LEU A 269 19.34 6.39 -11.52
CA LEU A 269 19.54 6.83 -10.16
C LEU A 269 18.21 7.28 -9.56
N PHE A 270 17.93 6.91 -8.32
CA PHE A 270 16.73 7.37 -7.65
C PHE A 270 17.00 7.64 -6.18
N THR A 271 16.33 8.66 -5.65
CA THR A 271 16.40 9.01 -4.23
C THR A 271 15.01 9.35 -3.69
N THR A 272 14.81 9.04 -2.43
CA THR A 272 13.65 9.49 -1.63
C THR A 272 14.19 10.01 -0.31
N LEU A 273 13.90 11.26 0.01
CA LEU A 273 14.21 11.89 1.29
C LEU A 273 12.91 12.22 1.99
N GLY A 274 12.83 12.01 3.28
CA GLY A 274 11.67 12.35 4.09
C GLY A 274 12.06 12.90 5.44
N TYR A 275 11.32 13.90 5.88
CA TYR A 275 11.39 14.48 7.21
C TYR A 275 9.99 14.54 7.82
N SER A 276 9.89 14.19 9.09
CA SER A 276 8.65 14.32 9.85
C SER A 276 8.97 14.80 11.27
N ASN A 277 8.21 15.78 11.72
CA ASN A 277 8.22 16.25 13.12
C ASN A 277 6.80 16.12 13.66
N ARG A 278 6.60 15.26 14.67
CA ARG A 278 5.28 14.91 15.19
C ARG A 278 5.26 15.00 16.70
N LYS A 279 4.35 15.81 17.22
CA LYS A 279 4.03 15.86 18.64
C LYS A 279 2.59 15.42 18.84
N ASN A 280 2.37 14.44 19.72
CA ASN A 280 1.07 13.84 20.00
C ASN A 280 0.79 13.89 21.50
N PHE A 281 -0.49 13.70 21.86
CA PHE A 281 -0.90 13.34 23.20
C PHE A 281 -1.82 12.12 23.17
N GLN A 282 -1.87 11.45 24.31
CA GLN A 282 -2.81 10.40 24.60
C GLN A 282 -3.20 10.48 26.07
N ASP A 283 -4.50 10.52 26.34
CA ASP A 283 -5.05 10.33 27.69
C ASP A 283 -5.54 8.88 27.80
N LEU A 284 -5.10 8.18 28.84
CA LEU A 284 -5.42 6.77 29.09
C LEU A 284 -5.95 6.63 30.50
N ASP A 285 -7.22 6.23 30.62
CA ASP A 285 -7.89 5.96 31.87
C ASP A 285 -8.04 4.43 32.03
N ILE A 286 -7.61 3.87 33.15
CA ILE A 286 -7.68 2.44 33.47
C ILE A 286 -8.39 2.26 34.80
N GLN A 287 -9.35 1.34 34.85
CA GLN A 287 -10.01 0.88 36.05
C GLN A 287 -9.84 -0.62 36.18
N ARG A 288 -9.39 -1.11 37.31
CA ARG A 288 -9.19 -2.53 37.61
C ARG A 288 -9.78 -2.89 38.95
N LYS A 289 -10.25 -4.13 39.08
CA LYS A 289 -10.53 -4.76 40.38
C LYS A 289 -9.50 -5.83 40.60
N PHE A 290 -8.86 -5.80 41.74
CA PHE A 290 -8.03 -6.90 42.22
C PHE A 290 -8.93 -7.87 42.98
N ILE A 291 -9.15 -9.03 42.39
CA ILE A 291 -10.09 -10.05 42.88
C ILE A 291 -9.27 -11.24 43.36
N ASP A 292 -9.54 -11.71 44.59
CA ASP A 292 -8.91 -12.90 45.09
C ASP A 292 -9.27 -14.11 44.21
N ALA A 293 -8.24 -14.87 43.79
CA ALA A 293 -8.47 -15.97 42.86
C ALA A 293 -9.30 -17.12 43.43
N ASN A 294 -9.26 -17.32 44.74
CA ASN A 294 -9.95 -18.42 45.44
C ASN A 294 -11.34 -18.00 45.95
N THR A 295 -11.41 -16.90 46.69
CA THR A 295 -12.67 -16.44 47.32
C THR A 295 -13.56 -15.67 46.37
N LYS A 296 -12.99 -15.17 45.24
CA LYS A 296 -13.65 -14.28 44.26
C LYS A 296 -14.11 -12.95 44.88
N GLU A 297 -13.64 -12.59 46.06
CA GLU A 297 -13.89 -11.30 46.68
C GLU A 297 -13.01 -10.21 46.12
N ILE A 298 -13.53 -8.99 46.04
CA ILE A 298 -12.77 -7.81 45.66
C ILE A 298 -11.85 -7.44 46.83
N ARG A 299 -10.53 -7.37 46.59
CA ARG A 299 -9.55 -6.93 47.57
C ARG A 299 -9.32 -5.42 47.51
N SER A 300 -9.27 -4.87 46.29
CA SER A 300 -9.07 -3.45 46.05
C SER A 300 -9.60 -3.02 44.69
N HIS A 301 -9.90 -1.71 44.56
CA HIS A 301 -10.14 -1.03 43.29
C HIS A 301 -8.92 -0.20 42.96
N PHE A 302 -8.56 -0.22 41.71
CA PHE A 302 -7.42 0.53 41.14
C PHE A 302 -7.94 1.44 40.05
N GLU A 303 -7.68 2.74 40.15
CA GLU A 303 -8.01 3.74 39.16
C GLU A 303 -6.73 4.48 38.76
N GLN A 304 -6.50 4.61 37.47
CA GLN A 304 -5.30 5.26 36.92
C GLN A 304 -5.71 6.21 35.80
N GLU A 305 -5.23 7.45 35.91
CA GLU A 305 -5.28 8.46 34.84
C GLU A 305 -3.86 8.73 34.35
N SER A 306 -3.61 8.48 33.08
CA SER A 306 -2.30 8.70 32.47
C SER A 306 -2.37 9.72 31.34
N ARG A 307 -1.45 10.68 31.36
CA ARG A 307 -1.28 11.70 30.32
C ARG A 307 0.05 11.50 29.63
N ILE A 308 -0.03 10.98 28.42
CA ILE A 308 1.11 10.63 27.59
C ILE A 308 1.35 11.73 26.58
N LYS A 309 2.60 12.15 26.46
CA LYS A 309 3.08 13.07 25.42
C LYS A 309 4.20 12.41 24.65
N GLU A 310 4.11 12.47 23.33
CA GLU A 310 5.12 11.94 22.43
C GLU A 310 5.65 13.04 21.51
N HIS A 311 6.95 13.11 21.35
CA HIS A 311 7.57 14.01 20.38
C HIS A 311 8.66 13.27 19.62
N PHE A 312 8.43 12.99 18.33
CA PHE A 312 9.36 12.26 17.46
C PHE A 312 9.71 13.09 16.23
N LYS A 313 10.99 13.11 15.90
CA LYS A 313 11.51 13.55 14.61
C LYS A 313 11.94 12.32 13.84
N SER A 314 11.63 12.28 12.56
CA SER A 314 12.01 11.14 11.70
C SER A 314 12.71 11.66 10.46
N TYR A 315 13.84 11.06 10.15
CA TYR A 315 14.61 11.32 8.94
C TYR A 315 14.72 9.98 8.20
N ASN A 316 14.32 9.95 6.95
CA ASN A 316 14.47 8.77 6.12
C ASN A 316 15.12 9.14 4.79
N ALA A 317 16.06 8.30 4.36
CA ALA A 317 16.76 8.44 3.09
C ALA A 317 16.82 7.09 2.39
N LYS A 318 16.48 7.08 1.09
CA LYS A 318 16.65 5.95 0.20
C LYS A 318 17.43 6.42 -1.01
N LEU A 319 18.54 5.77 -1.29
CA LEU A 319 19.37 5.99 -2.47
C LEU A 319 19.44 4.68 -3.25
N GLY A 320 19.29 4.75 -4.56
CA GLY A 320 19.38 3.53 -5.35
C GLY A 320 19.93 3.79 -6.76
N MET A 321 20.57 2.77 -7.29
CA MET A 321 21.10 2.73 -8.64
C MET A 321 20.71 1.41 -9.30
N ASP A 322 20.12 1.49 -10.51
CA ASP A 322 20.01 0.34 -11.39
C ASP A 322 20.98 0.54 -12.57
N TYR A 323 21.78 -0.48 -12.85
CA TYR A 323 22.67 -0.54 -13.99
C TYR A 323 22.16 -1.58 -14.99
N PHE A 324 21.77 -1.11 -16.18
CA PHE A 324 21.31 -1.95 -17.28
C PHE A 324 22.53 -2.44 -18.08
N VAL A 325 23.09 -3.58 -17.67
CA VAL A 325 24.26 -4.20 -18.34
C VAL A 325 23.96 -4.32 -19.83
N ASN A 326 22.77 -4.86 -20.14
CA ASN A 326 22.20 -4.99 -21.47
C ASN A 326 20.66 -4.97 -21.40
N LYS A 327 19.97 -5.26 -22.52
CA LYS A 327 18.49 -5.31 -22.58
C LYS A 327 17.87 -6.41 -21.71
N LYS A 328 18.67 -7.43 -21.35
CA LYS A 328 18.22 -8.62 -20.59
C LYS A 328 18.66 -8.60 -19.14
N THR A 329 19.77 -7.96 -18.81
CA THR A 329 20.40 -8.02 -17.48
C THR A 329 20.41 -6.67 -16.80
N THR A 330 19.93 -6.63 -15.54
CA THR A 330 19.97 -5.46 -14.68
C THR A 330 20.59 -5.83 -13.35
N LEU A 331 21.51 -5.00 -12.88
CA LEU A 331 22.07 -5.01 -11.54
C LEU A 331 21.53 -3.80 -10.77
N GLY A 332 21.21 -3.95 -9.53
CA GLY A 332 20.73 -2.85 -8.71
C GLY A 332 21.37 -2.85 -7.32
N VAL A 333 21.60 -1.65 -6.79
CA VAL A 333 22.01 -1.43 -5.41
C VAL A 333 21.03 -0.43 -4.80
N VAL A 334 20.57 -0.72 -3.58
CA VAL A 334 19.69 0.18 -2.82
C VAL A 334 20.23 0.29 -1.40
N LEU A 335 20.43 1.54 -0.95
CA LEU A 335 20.76 1.88 0.44
C LEU A 335 19.56 2.60 1.05
N ASN A 336 19.16 2.20 2.26
CA ASN A 336 18.17 2.91 3.03
C ASN A 336 18.75 3.26 4.40
N GLY A 337 18.45 4.46 4.86
CA GLY A 337 18.76 4.94 6.19
C GLY A 337 17.50 5.52 6.84
N PHE A 338 17.37 5.29 8.14
CA PHE A 338 16.29 5.80 8.96
C PHE A 338 16.83 6.18 10.33
N LEU A 339 16.43 7.36 10.81
CA LEU A 339 16.76 7.87 12.14
C LEU A 339 15.50 8.49 12.75
N ASN A 340 15.15 8.08 13.98
CA ASN A 340 13.96 8.52 14.68
C ASN A 340 14.25 8.82 16.16
N PRO A 341 14.91 9.95 16.47
CA PRO A 341 15.03 10.42 17.83
C PRO A 341 13.70 10.97 18.34
N GLY A 342 13.42 10.77 19.62
CA GLY A 342 12.22 11.30 20.23
C GLY A 342 12.09 11.00 21.71
N THR A 343 11.13 11.64 22.31
CA THR A 343 10.82 11.55 23.74
C THR A 343 9.39 11.07 23.92
N PHE A 344 9.22 10.11 24.79
CA PHE A 344 7.94 9.66 25.35
C PHE A 344 7.91 10.08 26.81
N ALA A 345 6.88 10.82 27.22
CA ALA A 345 6.67 11.22 28.61
C ALA A 345 5.27 10.83 29.07
N ASN A 346 5.17 10.09 30.14
CA ASN A 346 3.92 9.68 30.77
C ASN A 346 3.86 10.24 32.20
N LYS A 347 2.74 10.85 32.57
CA LYS A 347 2.41 11.22 33.94
C LYS A 347 1.15 10.49 34.32
N SER A 348 1.23 9.65 35.36
CA SER A 348 0.13 8.85 35.86
C SER A 348 -0.20 9.24 37.29
N ASP A 349 -1.49 9.34 37.55
CA ASP A 349 -2.08 9.45 38.88
C ASP A 349 -2.81 8.13 39.14
N VAL A 350 -2.37 7.38 40.14
CA VAL A 350 -2.89 6.08 40.51
C VAL A 350 -3.50 6.15 41.89
N MET A 351 -4.78 5.79 42.00
CA MET A 351 -5.53 5.72 43.25
C MET A 351 -5.93 4.27 43.51
N ILE A 352 -5.66 3.81 44.74
CA ILE A 352 -6.03 2.50 45.23
C ILE A 352 -7.08 2.68 46.34
N TYR A 353 -8.22 1.96 46.20
CA TYR A 353 -9.33 2.02 47.14
C TYR A 353 -9.57 0.63 47.76
N ASP A 354 -10.15 0.58 48.92
CA ASP A 354 -10.65 -0.63 49.54
C ASP A 354 -11.88 -1.22 48.77
N PRO A 355 -12.42 -2.37 49.17
CA PRO A 355 -13.64 -2.95 48.56
C PRO A 355 -14.87 -2.02 48.61
N ASN A 356 -14.96 -1.13 49.62
CA ASN A 356 -16.05 -0.17 49.80
C ASN A 356 -15.80 1.17 49.07
N LYS A 357 -14.74 1.25 48.28
CA LYS A 357 -14.29 2.47 47.56
C LYS A 357 -13.86 3.61 48.50
N VAL A 358 -13.30 3.29 49.65
CA VAL A 358 -12.57 4.24 50.49
C VAL A 358 -11.12 4.30 49.97
N LEU A 359 -10.58 5.50 49.73
CA LEU A 359 -9.20 5.70 49.31
C LEU A 359 -8.23 5.09 50.32
N LEU A 360 -7.29 4.27 49.88
CA LEU A 360 -6.21 3.70 50.67
C LEU A 360 -4.88 4.40 50.45
N SER A 361 -4.54 4.66 49.17
CA SER A 361 -3.27 5.30 48.82
C SER A 361 -3.33 5.94 47.43
N GLN A 362 -2.46 6.93 47.23
CA GLN A 362 -2.23 7.54 45.91
C GLN A 362 -0.76 7.41 45.53
N THR A 363 -0.50 7.18 44.25
CA THR A 363 0.86 7.17 43.66
C THR A 363 0.91 8.09 42.46
N LEU A 364 1.79 9.07 42.50
CA LEU A 364 2.12 9.91 41.36
C LEU A 364 3.36 9.36 40.68
N ALA A 365 3.17 8.83 39.45
CA ALA A 365 4.25 8.28 38.64
C ALA A 365 4.58 9.19 37.45
N SER A 366 5.86 9.33 37.15
CA SER A 366 6.35 10.02 35.96
C SER A 366 7.38 9.16 35.26
N THR A 367 7.12 8.80 34.00
CA THR A 367 8.05 8.06 33.17
C THR A 367 8.48 8.93 32.00
N THR A 368 9.76 9.05 31.79
CA THR A 368 10.35 9.71 30.61
C THR A 368 11.26 8.71 29.90
N ASN A 369 11.07 8.54 28.60
CA ASN A 369 11.92 7.72 27.77
C ASN A 369 12.48 8.58 26.66
N ASP A 370 13.80 8.74 26.63
CA ASP A 370 14.53 9.31 25.51
C ASP A 370 14.98 8.17 24.59
N ARG A 371 14.44 8.20 23.37
CA ARG A 371 14.62 7.14 22.37
C ARG A 371 15.38 7.63 21.17
N GLU A 372 16.31 6.84 20.70
CA GLU A 372 16.83 6.95 19.35
C GLU A 372 16.72 5.59 18.66
N TRP A 373 15.95 5.56 17.58
CA TRP A 373 15.83 4.39 16.72
C TRP A 373 16.48 4.66 15.37
N ARG A 374 17.44 3.83 14.97
CA ARG A 374 18.14 3.96 13.69
C ARG A 374 18.17 2.65 12.92
N ASN A 375 18.11 2.76 11.60
CA ASN A 375 18.24 1.64 10.68
C ASN A 375 19.17 2.02 9.54
N LEU A 376 20.02 1.07 9.17
CA LEU A 376 20.80 1.11 7.94
C LEU A 376 20.60 -0.22 7.22
N SER A 377 20.26 -0.16 5.93
CA SER A 377 20.12 -1.37 5.12
C SER A 377 20.71 -1.21 3.74
N GLY A 378 21.32 -2.29 3.25
CA GLY A 378 21.85 -2.45 1.90
C GLY A 378 21.18 -3.62 1.19
N ASN A 379 20.84 -3.45 -0.07
CA ASN A 379 20.36 -4.51 -0.94
C ASN A 379 21.14 -4.50 -2.24
N PHE A 380 21.63 -5.65 -2.64
CA PHE A 380 22.10 -5.94 -3.98
C PHE A 380 21.07 -6.82 -4.69
N ASN A 381 20.66 -6.44 -5.90
CA ASN A 381 19.71 -7.21 -6.68
C ASN A 381 20.20 -7.46 -8.10
N PHE A 382 19.91 -8.65 -8.58
CA PHE A 382 20.21 -9.13 -9.91
C PHE A 382 18.92 -9.56 -10.60
N ARG A 383 18.78 -9.23 -11.88
CA ARG A 383 17.67 -9.66 -12.74
C ARG A 383 18.16 -9.99 -14.12
N HIS A 384 17.82 -11.19 -14.60
CA HIS A 384 18.12 -11.63 -15.96
C HIS A 384 16.87 -12.18 -16.65
N VAL A 385 16.57 -11.64 -17.83
CA VAL A 385 15.49 -12.11 -18.72
C VAL A 385 16.14 -12.90 -19.84
N PHE A 386 15.91 -14.21 -19.90
CA PHE A 386 16.57 -15.10 -20.86
C PHE A 386 16.13 -14.85 -22.30
N ASP A 387 14.80 -14.65 -22.48
CA ASP A 387 14.18 -14.53 -23.80
C ASP A 387 12.92 -13.65 -23.80
N SER A 388 12.29 -13.53 -24.96
CA SER A 388 11.07 -12.72 -25.15
C SER A 388 9.81 -13.35 -24.54
N THR A 389 9.85 -14.63 -24.14
CA THR A 389 8.70 -15.30 -23.49
C THR A 389 8.50 -14.81 -22.06
N GLY A 390 9.55 -14.21 -21.48
CA GLY A 390 9.55 -13.68 -20.11
C GLY A 390 10.12 -14.67 -19.09
N LYS A 391 10.89 -15.67 -19.54
CA LYS A 391 11.70 -16.51 -18.66
C LYS A 391 12.70 -15.65 -17.92
N GLU A 392 12.69 -15.69 -16.59
CA GLU A 392 13.38 -14.73 -15.73
C GLU A 392 14.02 -15.41 -14.52
N LEU A 393 15.22 -14.93 -14.15
CA LEU A 393 15.89 -15.23 -12.90
C LEU A 393 16.12 -13.94 -12.14
N THR A 394 15.75 -13.91 -10.85
CA THR A 394 16.07 -12.80 -9.96
C THR A 394 16.78 -13.31 -8.72
N ALA A 395 17.71 -12.51 -8.21
CA ALA A 395 18.38 -12.77 -6.93
C ALA A 395 18.49 -11.48 -6.14
N ASP A 396 18.32 -11.59 -4.83
CA ASP A 396 18.43 -10.50 -3.86
C ASP A 396 19.35 -10.93 -2.72
N LEU A 397 20.25 -10.02 -2.32
CA LEU A 397 21.06 -10.12 -1.12
C LEU A 397 20.76 -8.88 -0.27
N ASP A 398 20.34 -9.09 0.96
CA ASP A 398 20.00 -8.01 1.88
C ASP A 398 20.82 -8.10 3.16
N TYR A 399 21.32 -6.95 3.64
CA TYR A 399 21.82 -6.73 4.98
C TYR A 399 21.04 -5.59 5.62
N ILE A 400 20.55 -5.82 6.84
CA ILE A 400 19.77 -4.82 7.58
C ILE A 400 20.25 -4.81 9.02
N ASN A 401 20.60 -3.63 9.51
CA ASN A 401 20.89 -3.40 10.92
C ASN A 401 19.86 -2.42 11.50
N TYR A 402 19.23 -2.79 12.61
CA TYR A 402 18.46 -1.91 13.46
C TYR A 402 19.19 -1.72 14.79
N LYS A 403 19.26 -0.49 15.25
CA LYS A 403 19.78 -0.15 16.57
C LYS A 403 18.82 0.79 17.27
N SER A 404 18.42 0.44 18.48
CA SER A 404 17.62 1.27 19.37
C SER A 404 18.45 1.61 20.61
N GLU A 405 18.43 2.85 20.99
CA GLU A 405 18.89 3.33 22.29
C GLU A 405 17.67 3.93 23.00
N ASN A 406 17.43 3.54 24.25
CA ASN A 406 16.30 3.99 25.03
C ASN A 406 16.74 4.19 26.49
N ALA A 407 16.83 5.45 26.89
CA ALA A 407 17.07 5.82 28.28
C ALA A 407 15.72 6.08 28.94
N GLN A 408 15.43 5.40 30.02
CA GLN A 408 14.19 5.47 30.78
C GLN A 408 14.44 5.99 32.17
N ASP A 409 13.69 7.03 32.57
CA ASP A 409 13.62 7.53 33.93
C ASP A 409 12.20 7.29 34.44
N LEU A 410 12.07 6.48 35.47
CA LEU A 410 10.81 6.20 36.18
C LEU A 410 10.88 6.73 37.60
N PHE A 411 10.03 7.66 37.92
CA PHE A 411 9.89 8.29 39.23
C PHE A 411 8.52 7.99 39.82
N ASN A 412 8.46 7.57 41.10
CA ASN A 412 7.21 7.33 41.83
C ASN A 412 7.25 8.04 43.19
N ALA A 413 6.17 8.76 43.52
CA ALA A 413 5.92 9.36 44.81
C ALA A 413 4.62 8.81 45.40
N TYR A 414 4.63 8.49 46.71
CA TYR A 414 3.59 7.74 47.40
C TYR A 414 2.94 8.61 48.47
N PHE A 415 1.59 8.58 48.55
CA PHE A 415 0.80 9.39 49.43
C PHE A 415 -0.27 8.56 50.13
N ASP A 416 -0.60 8.97 51.37
CA ASP A 416 -1.74 8.44 52.10
C ASP A 416 -3.07 9.10 51.72
N THR A 417 -4.13 8.77 52.47
CA THR A 417 -5.48 9.32 52.27
C THR A 417 -5.62 10.82 52.56
N GLN A 418 -4.65 11.40 53.24
CA GLN A 418 -4.60 12.82 53.61
C GLN A 418 -3.69 13.60 52.67
N GLY A 419 -3.08 12.93 51.69
CA GLY A 419 -2.11 13.53 50.75
C GLY A 419 -0.71 13.74 51.34
N LEU A 420 -0.40 13.11 52.48
CA LEU A 420 0.91 13.13 53.10
C LEU A 420 1.80 12.03 52.53
N PRO A 421 3.10 12.28 52.26
CA PRO A 421 4.01 11.26 51.80
C PRO A 421 4.13 10.06 52.75
N THR A 422 3.86 8.86 52.28
CA THR A 422 3.94 7.61 53.05
C THR A 422 5.33 6.98 53.06
N SER A 423 6.09 7.22 52.01
CA SER A 423 7.46 6.76 51.83
C SER A 423 8.26 7.74 50.99
N LYS A 424 9.59 7.58 50.97
CA LYS A 424 10.39 8.32 50.03
C LYS A 424 10.10 7.90 48.60
N ALA A 425 10.09 8.91 47.70
CA ALA A 425 10.00 8.64 46.28
C ALA A 425 11.14 7.72 45.81
N ASP A 426 10.81 6.81 44.93
CA ASP A 426 11.82 5.96 44.26
C ASP A 426 12.06 6.40 42.81
N THR A 427 13.26 6.17 42.34
CA THR A 427 13.64 6.43 40.95
C THR A 427 14.34 5.21 40.39
N LEU A 428 13.87 4.74 39.25
CA LEU A 428 14.49 3.69 38.48
C LEU A 428 15.00 4.26 37.16
N LEU A 429 16.29 4.09 36.90
CA LEU A 429 16.97 4.53 35.69
C LEU A 429 17.21 3.32 34.79
N GLY A 430 16.65 3.32 33.59
CA GLY A 430 16.81 2.27 32.60
C GLY A 430 17.71 2.67 31.45
N ASN A 431 18.63 1.79 31.03
CA ASN A 431 19.31 1.90 29.75
C ASN A 431 19.02 0.61 28.97
N LEU A 432 18.25 0.71 27.86
CA LEU A 432 17.65 -0.41 27.16
C LEU A 432 18.10 -0.44 25.70
N PRO A 433 19.39 -0.69 25.41
CA PRO A 433 19.88 -0.82 24.04
C PRO A 433 19.38 -2.11 23.39
N GLN A 434 19.07 -2.03 22.11
CA GLN A 434 18.71 -3.17 21.28
C GLN A 434 19.47 -3.10 19.96
N ASN A 435 19.98 -4.24 19.49
CA ASN A 435 20.64 -4.37 18.20
C ASN A 435 20.12 -5.60 17.45
N ILE A 436 19.63 -5.39 16.21
CA ILE A 436 19.09 -6.46 15.37
C ILE A 436 19.86 -6.46 14.05
N ASN A 437 20.49 -7.59 13.72
CA ASN A 437 21.16 -7.82 12.44
C ASN A 437 20.40 -8.87 11.64
N ILE A 438 20.11 -8.59 10.37
CA ILE A 438 19.38 -9.46 9.47
C ILE A 438 20.18 -9.62 8.17
N TYR A 439 20.42 -10.87 7.77
CA TYR A 439 21.01 -11.25 6.51
C TYR A 439 20.03 -12.11 5.74
N THR A 440 19.76 -11.76 4.47
CA THR A 440 18.83 -12.54 3.63
C THR A 440 19.44 -12.76 2.26
N ALA A 441 19.32 -13.99 1.76
CA ALA A 441 19.58 -14.33 0.36
C ALA A 441 18.34 -15.00 -0.22
N LYS A 442 17.90 -14.54 -1.40
CA LYS A 442 16.73 -15.05 -2.10
C LYS A 442 17.00 -15.18 -3.58
N MET A 443 16.51 -16.27 -4.20
CA MET A 443 16.56 -16.48 -5.64
C MET A 443 15.21 -16.98 -6.12
N ASP A 444 14.66 -16.36 -7.17
CA ASP A 444 13.38 -16.72 -7.79
C ASP A 444 13.58 -16.96 -9.30
N TYR A 445 13.01 -18.03 -9.81
CA TYR A 445 12.99 -18.39 -11.22
C TYR A 445 11.55 -18.47 -11.72
N LEU A 446 11.27 -17.77 -12.83
CA LEU A 446 9.99 -17.78 -13.51
C LEU A 446 10.15 -18.41 -14.90
N HIS A 447 9.33 -19.40 -15.22
CA HIS A 447 9.28 -20.07 -16.51
C HIS A 447 7.85 -19.99 -17.10
N PRO A 448 7.59 -19.08 -18.03
CA PRO A 448 6.36 -19.11 -18.82
C PRO A 448 6.34 -20.35 -19.71
N LEU A 449 5.22 -21.07 -19.67
CA LEU A 449 4.98 -22.30 -20.43
C LEU A 449 3.97 -22.04 -21.55
N LYS A 450 3.80 -23.01 -22.44
CA LYS A 450 2.79 -22.94 -23.52
C LYS A 450 1.37 -22.78 -22.95
N LYS A 451 0.46 -22.22 -23.77
CA LYS A 451 -0.96 -21.98 -23.41
C LYS A 451 -1.17 -21.12 -22.16
N GLY A 452 -0.27 -20.19 -21.89
CA GLY A 452 -0.37 -19.25 -20.76
C GLY A 452 -0.10 -19.85 -19.37
N ALA A 453 0.35 -21.11 -19.29
CA ALA A 453 0.77 -21.70 -18.04
C ALA A 453 2.12 -21.12 -17.58
N LYS A 454 2.41 -21.19 -16.26
CA LYS A 454 3.62 -20.66 -15.66
C LYS A 454 4.08 -21.56 -14.54
N PHE A 455 5.39 -21.72 -14.47
CA PHE A 455 6.08 -22.35 -13.36
C PHE A 455 6.97 -21.31 -12.66
N GLU A 456 6.87 -21.22 -11.35
CA GLU A 456 7.76 -20.40 -10.52
C GLU A 456 8.39 -21.30 -9.45
N ALA A 457 9.67 -21.13 -9.20
CA ALA A 457 10.37 -21.81 -8.11
C ALA A 457 11.35 -20.84 -7.48
N GLY A 458 11.66 -21.04 -6.22
CA GLY A 458 12.65 -20.21 -5.56
C GLY A 458 13.10 -20.78 -4.23
N ILE A 459 14.21 -20.22 -3.75
CA ILE A 459 14.82 -20.53 -2.47
C ILE A 459 15.08 -19.22 -1.71
N LYS A 460 15.04 -19.32 -0.39
CA LYS A 460 15.37 -18.22 0.51
C LYS A 460 16.06 -18.76 1.74
N THR A 461 17.08 -18.04 2.21
CA THR A 461 17.61 -18.18 3.57
C THR A 461 17.64 -16.83 4.25
N SER A 462 17.32 -16.80 5.54
CA SER A 462 17.45 -15.59 6.36
C SER A 462 18.04 -15.95 7.71
N PHE A 463 18.96 -15.13 8.18
CA PHE A 463 19.55 -15.22 9.51
C PHE A 463 19.31 -13.91 10.24
N VAL A 464 18.75 -14.01 11.44
CA VAL A 464 18.45 -12.88 12.32
C VAL A 464 19.17 -13.09 13.64
N LYS A 465 19.83 -12.06 14.14
CA LYS A 465 20.39 -12.02 15.49
C LYS A 465 19.90 -10.75 16.19
N THR A 466 19.29 -10.93 17.36
CA THR A 466 18.93 -9.81 18.25
C THR A 466 19.79 -9.88 19.51
N ASP A 467 20.20 -8.72 19.99
CA ASP A 467 20.97 -8.55 21.21
C ASP A 467 20.35 -7.41 22.02
N ASN A 468 19.77 -7.72 23.17
CA ASN A 468 19.04 -6.82 24.05
C ASN A 468 19.70 -6.87 25.42
N ASN A 469 20.35 -5.77 25.84
CA ASN A 469 21.03 -5.67 27.13
C ASN A 469 20.39 -4.57 27.97
N ALA A 470 19.30 -4.91 28.65
CA ALA A 470 18.57 -3.98 29.51
C ALA A 470 19.23 -3.87 30.87
N VAL A 471 19.58 -2.65 31.23
CA VAL A 471 20.28 -2.32 32.46
C VAL A 471 19.42 -1.34 33.27
N TYR A 472 19.06 -1.73 34.49
CA TYR A 472 18.36 -0.86 35.42
C TYR A 472 19.22 -0.54 36.64
N ASP A 473 19.19 0.72 37.07
CA ASP A 473 19.78 1.21 38.29
C ASP A 473 18.70 1.86 39.15
N SER A 474 18.62 1.49 40.42
CA SER A 474 17.77 2.17 41.43
C SER A 474 18.54 3.32 42.05
N LEU A 475 17.88 4.46 42.15
CA LEU A 475 18.40 5.64 42.84
C LEU A 475 17.78 5.73 44.23
N ASN A 476 18.48 5.27 45.29
CA ASN A 476 18.06 5.30 46.67
C ASN A 476 18.88 6.33 47.44
N TYR A 477 18.25 7.35 48.04
CA TYR A 477 18.93 8.41 48.81
C TYR A 477 20.05 9.13 48.02
N GLY A 478 19.89 9.27 46.67
CA GLY A 478 20.92 9.85 45.82
C GLY A 478 22.07 8.88 45.45
N VAL A 479 22.07 7.65 45.99
CA VAL A 479 23.05 6.61 45.66
C VAL A 479 22.47 5.74 44.53
N ARG A 480 23.18 5.67 43.42
CA ARG A 480 22.87 4.81 42.27
C ARG A 480 23.44 3.40 42.49
N ALA A 481 22.56 2.43 42.49
CA ALA A 481 22.90 1.02 42.64
C ALA A 481 22.29 0.18 41.51
N ARG A 482 23.05 -0.74 40.94
CA ARG A 482 22.61 -1.67 39.94
C ARG A 482 21.46 -2.55 40.48
N ASP A 483 20.33 -2.53 39.78
CA ASP A 483 19.19 -3.44 40.05
C ASP A 483 19.36 -4.71 39.21
N ILE A 484 19.99 -5.74 39.86
CA ILE A 484 20.27 -7.02 39.21
C ILE A 484 18.96 -7.77 38.90
N GLY A 485 17.94 -7.62 39.75
CA GLY A 485 16.65 -8.31 39.57
C GLY A 485 15.84 -7.79 38.39
N ARG A 486 16.08 -6.53 37.99
CA ARG A 486 15.43 -5.89 36.83
C ARG A 486 16.33 -5.81 35.60
N SER A 487 17.65 -5.97 35.74
CA SER A 487 18.59 -5.98 34.60
C SER A 487 18.63 -7.34 33.92
N ASN A 488 18.74 -7.33 32.60
CA ASN A 488 18.66 -8.55 31.79
C ASN A 488 19.43 -8.41 30.46
N HIS A 489 20.17 -9.44 30.08
CA HIS A 489 20.83 -9.56 28.80
C HIS A 489 20.31 -10.79 28.04
N PHE A 490 19.65 -10.59 26.91
CA PHE A 490 19.06 -11.65 26.11
C PHE A 490 19.50 -11.59 24.65
N ILE A 491 20.02 -12.72 24.16
CA ILE A 491 20.43 -12.90 22.76
C ILE A 491 19.52 -13.95 22.12
N TYR A 492 18.96 -13.60 20.96
CA TYR A 492 18.14 -14.51 20.16
C TYR A 492 18.68 -14.61 18.75
N GLU A 493 18.76 -15.84 18.24
CA GLU A 493 19.20 -16.14 16.88
C GLU A 493 18.15 -17.00 16.18
N GLU A 494 17.79 -16.64 14.96
CA GLU A 494 16.84 -17.40 14.14
C GLU A 494 17.37 -17.56 12.71
N ASN A 495 17.32 -18.79 12.19
CA ASN A 495 17.61 -19.09 10.80
C ASN A 495 16.36 -19.73 10.17
N VAL A 496 15.87 -19.15 9.07
CA VAL A 496 14.74 -19.68 8.30
C VAL A 496 15.21 -19.99 6.89
N ASN A 497 15.17 -21.26 6.53
CA ASN A 497 15.47 -21.76 5.19
C ASN A 497 14.18 -22.20 4.51
N ALA A 498 13.97 -21.77 3.27
CA ALA A 498 12.74 -22.02 2.55
C ALA A 498 12.99 -22.38 1.09
N ALA A 499 12.17 -23.29 0.58
CA ALA A 499 12.04 -23.57 -0.86
C ALA A 499 10.56 -23.56 -1.26
N TYR A 500 10.26 -23.09 -2.45
CA TYR A 500 8.89 -23.11 -2.95
C TYR A 500 8.83 -23.43 -4.43
N VAL A 501 7.65 -23.97 -4.82
CA VAL A 501 7.20 -24.11 -6.20
C VAL A 501 5.79 -23.55 -6.33
N ASN A 502 5.49 -22.96 -7.47
CA ASN A 502 4.18 -22.43 -7.79
C ASN A 502 3.86 -22.68 -9.26
N PHE A 503 2.69 -23.22 -9.53
CA PHE A 503 2.24 -23.55 -10.87
C PHE A 503 0.90 -22.88 -11.15
N THR A 504 0.84 -22.05 -12.18
CA THR A 504 -0.39 -21.40 -12.65
C THR A 504 -0.75 -21.94 -14.02
N LYS A 505 -2.01 -22.34 -14.21
CA LYS A 505 -2.48 -22.87 -15.49
C LYS A 505 -3.91 -22.40 -15.80
N PRO A 506 -4.16 -21.77 -16.95
CA PRO A 506 -5.48 -21.69 -17.53
C PRO A 506 -5.90 -23.07 -18.03
N PHE A 507 -6.88 -23.71 -17.41
CA PHE A 507 -7.42 -25.01 -17.81
C PHE A 507 -8.35 -24.85 -19.03
N SER A 508 -9.04 -23.70 -19.10
CA SER A 508 -9.88 -23.30 -20.22
C SER A 508 -9.90 -21.75 -20.31
N LYS A 509 -10.63 -21.21 -21.31
CA LYS A 509 -10.89 -19.74 -21.38
C LYS A 509 -11.61 -19.20 -20.16
N LYS A 510 -12.31 -20.06 -19.40
CA LYS A 510 -13.11 -19.67 -18.21
C LYS A 510 -12.46 -20.05 -16.89
N ILE A 511 -11.57 -21.03 -16.85
CA ILE A 511 -11.04 -21.59 -15.59
C ILE A 511 -9.54 -21.42 -15.54
N THR A 512 -9.06 -20.75 -14.49
CA THR A 512 -7.64 -20.63 -14.16
C THR A 512 -7.41 -21.17 -12.76
N GLY A 513 -6.38 -21.99 -12.59
CA GLY A 513 -5.93 -22.48 -11.29
C GLY A 513 -4.48 -22.13 -11.03
N GLN A 514 -4.14 -21.92 -9.77
CA GLN A 514 -2.78 -21.74 -9.29
C GLN A 514 -2.58 -22.58 -8.04
N PHE A 515 -1.50 -23.35 -8.00
CA PHE A 515 -1.15 -24.22 -6.89
C PHE A 515 0.28 -23.91 -6.47
N GLY A 516 0.49 -23.72 -5.19
CA GLY A 516 1.79 -23.43 -4.62
C GLY A 516 2.07 -24.33 -3.43
N LEU A 517 3.32 -24.72 -3.28
CA LEU A 517 3.83 -25.43 -2.12
C LEU A 517 5.11 -24.77 -1.66
N ARG A 518 5.19 -24.50 -0.37
CA ARG A 518 6.36 -23.92 0.26
C ARG A 518 6.75 -24.77 1.46
N LEU A 519 8.01 -25.11 1.56
CA LEU A 519 8.64 -25.78 2.71
C LEU A 519 9.49 -24.74 3.45
N GLU A 520 9.35 -24.65 4.77
CA GLU A 520 10.20 -23.83 5.63
C GLU A 520 10.75 -24.67 6.77
N ASN A 521 12.08 -24.60 6.98
CA ASN A 521 12.77 -25.07 8.18
C ASN A 521 13.18 -23.86 9.01
N THR A 522 12.85 -23.86 10.29
CA THR A 522 13.19 -22.79 11.25
C THR A 522 14.05 -23.36 12.37
N ILE A 523 15.22 -22.74 12.59
CA ILE A 523 16.11 -23.01 13.72
C ILE A 523 16.18 -21.75 14.56
N ALA A 524 15.69 -21.81 15.80
CA ALA A 524 15.66 -20.67 16.73
C ALA A 524 16.40 -21.02 18.03
N LYS A 525 17.22 -20.10 18.51
CA LYS A 525 18.01 -20.24 19.74
C LYS A 525 17.87 -18.97 20.58
N GLY A 526 17.55 -19.14 21.85
CA GLY A 526 17.54 -18.08 22.85
C GLY A 526 18.56 -18.32 23.92
N ASN A 527 19.28 -17.27 24.32
CA ASN A 527 20.28 -17.30 25.39
C ASN A 527 20.02 -16.12 26.33
N GLN A 528 19.48 -16.40 27.49
CA GLN A 528 19.32 -15.45 28.59
C GLN A 528 20.66 -15.43 29.38
N VAL A 529 21.53 -14.48 29.02
CA VAL A 529 22.90 -14.41 29.51
C VAL A 529 22.93 -14.18 31.01
N THR A 530 22.04 -13.36 31.56
CA THR A 530 21.97 -13.01 32.99
C THR A 530 21.61 -14.22 33.88
N THR A 531 20.71 -15.08 33.45
CA THR A 531 20.23 -16.25 34.22
C THR A 531 20.85 -17.55 33.74
N GLY A 532 21.54 -17.55 32.60
CA GLY A 532 22.15 -18.75 31.99
C GLY A 532 21.11 -19.65 31.29
N GLN A 533 19.83 -19.30 31.27
CA GLN A 533 18.77 -20.08 30.61
C GLN A 533 18.92 -20.05 29.10
N LYS A 534 18.83 -21.22 28.46
CA LYS A 534 18.91 -21.37 27.00
C LYS A 534 17.77 -22.23 26.50
N PHE A 535 17.28 -21.90 25.29
CA PHE A 535 16.38 -22.78 24.55
C PHE A 535 16.83 -22.91 23.09
N SER A 536 16.46 -24.04 22.48
CA SER A 536 16.66 -24.27 21.04
C SER A 536 15.45 -24.98 20.48
N ARG A 537 15.04 -24.57 19.30
CA ARG A 537 13.92 -25.16 18.56
C ARG A 537 14.33 -25.38 17.12
N ASN A 538 13.96 -26.53 16.57
CA ASN A 538 14.13 -26.84 15.14
C ASN A 538 12.87 -27.54 14.64
N TYR A 539 12.21 -26.92 13.64
CA TYR A 539 11.00 -27.49 13.08
C TYR A 539 10.88 -27.17 11.58
N THR A 540 10.31 -28.15 10.84
CA THR A 540 10.03 -28.02 9.41
C THR A 540 8.53 -28.09 9.17
N GLN A 541 8.01 -27.17 8.34
CA GLN A 541 6.59 -27.02 8.06
C GLN A 541 6.34 -26.82 6.56
N VAL A 542 5.18 -27.34 6.12
CA VAL A 542 4.71 -27.25 4.72
C VAL A 542 3.54 -26.28 4.63
N PHE A 543 3.55 -25.38 3.65
CA PHE A 543 2.57 -24.35 3.44
C PHE A 543 1.97 -24.43 2.03
N PRO A 544 0.90 -25.21 1.84
CA PRO A 544 0.16 -25.28 0.58
C PRO A 544 -0.68 -24.01 0.36
N THR A 545 -0.80 -23.62 -0.91
CA THR A 545 -1.72 -22.58 -1.39
C THR A 545 -2.43 -23.05 -2.64
N ALA A 546 -3.70 -22.71 -2.78
CA ALA A 546 -4.51 -23.02 -3.96
C ALA A 546 -5.44 -21.86 -4.29
N PHE A 547 -5.51 -21.50 -5.55
CA PHE A 547 -6.40 -20.46 -6.08
C PHE A 547 -7.10 -21.00 -7.31
N PHE A 548 -8.42 -20.85 -7.35
CA PHE A 548 -9.25 -21.18 -8.49
C PHE A 548 -10.06 -19.97 -8.88
N GLN A 549 -10.08 -19.66 -10.15
CA GLN A 549 -10.92 -18.62 -10.72
C GLN A 549 -11.76 -19.21 -11.82
N TYR A 550 -13.07 -18.95 -11.77
CA TYR A 550 -14.05 -19.38 -12.77
C TYR A 550 -14.82 -18.16 -13.30
N ALA A 551 -14.54 -17.77 -14.54
CA ALA A 551 -15.31 -16.77 -15.28
C ALA A 551 -16.60 -17.43 -15.78
N VAL A 552 -17.65 -17.38 -14.97
CA VAL A 552 -18.99 -17.95 -15.31
C VAL A 552 -19.50 -17.28 -16.58
N SER A 553 -19.38 -15.97 -16.64
CA SER A 553 -19.70 -15.11 -17.79
C SER A 553 -18.78 -13.88 -17.78
N GLU A 554 -18.91 -12.99 -18.77
CA GLU A 554 -18.21 -11.71 -18.80
C GLU A 554 -18.53 -10.82 -17.59
N LYS A 555 -19.69 -11.02 -16.96
CA LYS A 555 -20.18 -10.23 -15.84
C LYS A 555 -19.93 -10.90 -14.47
N HIS A 556 -19.77 -12.22 -14.42
CA HIS A 556 -19.72 -13.00 -13.19
C HIS A 556 -18.44 -13.82 -13.10
N ASN A 557 -17.68 -13.60 -12.03
CA ASN A 557 -16.43 -14.29 -11.75
C ASN A 557 -16.46 -14.88 -10.34
N LEU A 558 -16.17 -16.16 -10.21
CA LEU A 558 -16.06 -16.87 -8.94
C LEU A 558 -14.58 -17.13 -8.63
N GLY A 559 -14.19 -16.99 -7.38
CA GLY A 559 -12.84 -17.29 -6.88
C GLY A 559 -12.91 -18.16 -5.62
N LEU A 560 -12.10 -19.20 -5.55
CA LEU A 560 -11.89 -20.01 -4.36
C LEU A 560 -10.41 -20.01 -4.02
N ASN A 561 -10.08 -19.60 -2.80
CA ASN A 561 -8.71 -19.47 -2.34
C ASN A 561 -8.52 -20.25 -1.04
N TYR A 562 -7.39 -20.95 -0.94
CA TYR A 562 -6.97 -21.64 0.27
C TYR A 562 -5.49 -21.33 0.54
N GLY A 563 -5.12 -21.19 1.81
CA GLY A 563 -3.73 -21.05 2.22
C GLY A 563 -3.53 -21.47 3.67
N ARG A 564 -2.42 -22.18 3.96
CA ARG A 564 -1.90 -22.43 5.30
C ARG A 564 -0.80 -21.42 5.61
N ARG A 565 -0.80 -20.83 6.80
CA ARG A 565 0.11 -19.77 7.22
C ARG A 565 0.67 -20.03 8.61
N ILE A 566 1.79 -19.38 8.94
CA ILE A 566 2.42 -19.40 10.26
C ILE A 566 2.55 -17.96 10.79
N ASN A 567 2.43 -17.77 12.10
CA ASN A 567 2.93 -16.58 12.77
C ASN A 567 3.88 -17.00 13.88
N ARG A 568 5.13 -16.56 13.75
CA ARG A 568 6.15 -16.79 14.78
C ARG A 568 6.00 -15.73 15.85
N PRO A 569 6.34 -16.03 17.12
CA PRO A 569 6.45 -15.01 18.16
C PRO A 569 7.42 -13.91 17.73
N ASP A 570 7.10 -12.68 18.11
CA ASP A 570 8.02 -11.57 17.92
C ASP A 570 9.24 -11.73 18.83
N TYR A 571 10.40 -11.20 18.43
CA TYR A 571 11.64 -11.38 19.18
C TYR A 571 11.57 -10.80 20.60
N GLU A 572 10.83 -9.71 20.76
CA GLU A 572 10.56 -9.05 22.05
C GLU A 572 9.66 -9.90 22.94
N ASP A 573 8.64 -10.53 22.37
CA ASP A 573 7.72 -11.41 23.11
C ASP A 573 8.42 -12.65 23.71
N LEU A 574 9.56 -13.06 23.15
CA LEU A 574 10.37 -14.19 23.64
C LEU A 574 11.37 -13.79 24.73
N ASN A 575 11.65 -12.50 24.88
CA ASN A 575 12.57 -12.02 25.91
C ASN A 575 11.88 -12.03 27.28
N PRO A 576 12.33 -12.85 28.28
CA PRO A 576 11.69 -12.96 29.59
C PRO A 576 11.83 -11.71 30.47
N PHE A 577 12.26 -10.63 29.90
CA PHE A 577 12.49 -9.36 30.53
C PHE A 577 11.19 -8.67 30.98
N ILE A 578 11.27 -7.86 32.05
CA ILE A 578 10.17 -7.06 32.57
C ILE A 578 10.41 -5.60 32.17
N LEU A 579 9.48 -5.04 31.39
CA LEU A 579 9.43 -3.61 31.04
C LEU A 579 8.40 -2.93 31.97
N PHE A 580 8.80 -1.84 32.61
CA PHE A 580 7.93 -1.07 33.50
C PHE A 580 7.16 -0.04 32.71
N LEU A 581 5.82 -0.14 32.70
CA LEU A 581 4.93 0.90 32.23
C LEU A 581 4.71 1.93 33.35
N ASP A 582 4.55 1.42 34.56
CA ASP A 582 4.49 2.17 35.82
C ASP A 582 4.80 1.22 37.01
N LYS A 583 4.61 1.68 38.24
CA LYS A 583 4.85 0.91 39.47
C LYS A 583 4.03 -0.39 39.55
N TYR A 584 2.83 -0.42 38.98
CA TYR A 584 1.86 -1.51 39.15
C TYR A 584 1.57 -2.27 37.86
N THR A 585 2.12 -1.83 36.74
CA THR A 585 1.86 -2.42 35.43
C THR A 585 3.16 -2.75 34.72
N PHE A 586 3.36 -4.03 34.43
CA PHE A 586 4.58 -4.57 33.83
C PHE A 586 4.24 -5.30 32.53
N GLU A 587 5.12 -5.18 31.54
CA GLU A 587 5.11 -6.05 30.37
C GLU A 587 6.22 -7.09 30.52
N GLN A 588 5.92 -8.37 30.26
CA GLN A 588 6.86 -9.47 30.39
C GLN A 588 6.78 -10.38 29.16
N GLY A 589 7.95 -10.67 28.56
CA GLY A 589 8.03 -11.64 27.49
C GLY A 589 7.94 -13.08 27.99
N ASN A 590 7.65 -14.00 27.06
CA ASN A 590 7.47 -15.42 27.33
C ASN A 590 8.32 -16.28 26.37
N PRO A 591 9.47 -16.81 26.82
CA PRO A 591 10.36 -17.64 25.99
C PRO A 591 9.72 -18.95 25.53
N ASN A 592 8.59 -19.36 26.16
CA ASN A 592 7.90 -20.60 25.86
C ASN A 592 6.86 -20.49 24.73
N LEU A 593 6.66 -19.30 24.17
CA LEU A 593 5.71 -19.10 23.07
C LEU A 593 5.99 -20.03 21.89
N GLN A 594 4.96 -20.67 21.38
CA GLN A 594 4.97 -21.51 20.18
C GLN A 594 4.45 -20.73 18.98
N PRO A 595 4.90 -21.08 17.76
CA PRO A 595 4.30 -20.51 16.56
C PRO A 595 2.82 -20.89 16.45
N GLN A 596 1.99 -19.96 15.99
CA GLN A 596 0.60 -20.23 15.66
C GLN A 596 0.41 -20.55 14.17
N PHE A 597 -0.56 -21.42 13.85
CA PHE A 597 -0.85 -21.82 12.48
C PHE A 597 -2.29 -21.51 12.13
N SER A 598 -2.53 -21.03 10.91
CA SER A 598 -3.86 -20.77 10.41
C SER A 598 -4.13 -21.41 9.06
N HIS A 599 -5.37 -21.90 8.88
CA HIS A 599 -5.95 -22.34 7.63
C HIS A 599 -7.02 -21.33 7.21
N ASN A 600 -6.85 -20.73 6.05
CA ASN A 600 -7.74 -19.72 5.50
C ASN A 600 -8.42 -20.26 4.23
N VAL A 601 -9.75 -20.18 4.18
CA VAL A 601 -10.56 -20.47 2.99
C VAL A 601 -11.38 -19.25 2.64
N GLU A 602 -11.39 -18.83 1.39
CA GLU A 602 -12.19 -17.72 0.90
C GLU A 602 -12.89 -18.09 -0.41
N LEU A 603 -14.20 -17.90 -0.44
CA LEU A 603 -15.04 -18.01 -1.64
C LEU A 603 -15.52 -16.62 -2.02
N SER A 604 -15.20 -16.16 -3.22
CA SER A 604 -15.55 -14.83 -3.70
C SER A 604 -16.40 -14.89 -4.98
N HIS A 605 -17.34 -13.96 -5.09
CA HIS A 605 -18.11 -13.71 -6.30
C HIS A 605 -17.95 -12.25 -6.68
N THR A 606 -17.48 -11.97 -7.89
CA THR A 606 -17.34 -10.62 -8.44
C THR A 606 -18.33 -10.42 -9.59
N TYR A 607 -19.15 -9.37 -9.48
CA TYR A 607 -20.12 -8.94 -10.51
C TYR A 607 -19.61 -7.71 -11.24
N LYS A 608 -19.49 -7.77 -12.57
CA LYS A 608 -19.03 -6.68 -13.45
C LYS A 608 -17.75 -5.98 -12.99
N GLY A 609 -16.89 -6.63 -12.21
CA GLY A 609 -15.66 -6.05 -11.69
C GLY A 609 -15.82 -4.98 -10.60
N PHE A 610 -17.03 -4.48 -10.32
CA PHE A 610 -17.26 -3.41 -9.35
C PHE A 610 -17.81 -3.88 -8.01
N LEU A 611 -18.50 -5.02 -7.94
CA LEU A 611 -19.08 -5.59 -6.72
C LEU A 611 -18.47 -6.96 -6.45
N THR A 612 -17.80 -7.13 -5.31
CA THR A 612 -17.25 -8.42 -4.86
C THR A 612 -17.84 -8.79 -3.51
N THR A 613 -18.43 -9.97 -3.43
CA THR A 613 -18.86 -10.59 -2.17
C THR A 613 -17.92 -11.73 -1.83
N THR A 614 -17.41 -11.80 -0.60
CA THR A 614 -16.48 -12.83 -0.15
C THR A 614 -16.99 -13.49 1.12
N LEU A 615 -17.12 -14.81 1.11
CA LEU A 615 -17.29 -15.62 2.31
C LEU A 615 -15.90 -16.07 2.77
N ASN A 616 -15.60 -15.93 4.05
CA ASN A 616 -14.32 -16.32 4.61
C ASN A 616 -14.48 -17.21 5.84
N TYR A 617 -13.58 -18.19 5.94
CA TYR A 617 -13.44 -19.05 7.10
C TYR A 617 -11.97 -19.18 7.46
N THR A 618 -11.66 -19.01 8.75
CA THR A 618 -10.31 -19.20 9.28
C THR A 618 -10.35 -20.01 10.56
N ARG A 619 -9.42 -20.95 10.67
CA ARG A 619 -9.12 -21.68 11.90
C ARG A 619 -7.66 -21.47 12.25
N THR A 620 -7.40 -20.92 13.44
CA THR A 620 -6.06 -20.71 13.98
C THR A 620 -5.88 -21.59 15.23
N THR A 621 -4.72 -22.26 15.33
CA THR A 621 -4.30 -23.02 16.51
C THR A 621 -3.14 -22.30 17.17
N ASP A 622 -3.00 -22.49 18.49
CA ASP A 622 -1.92 -21.95 19.32
C ASP A 622 -1.80 -20.42 19.19
N ILE A 623 -2.96 -19.74 19.17
CA ILE A 623 -3.00 -18.30 18.95
C ILE A 623 -2.20 -17.56 20.01
N ILE A 624 -1.25 -16.72 19.58
CA ILE A 624 -0.48 -15.83 20.44
C ILE A 624 -1.33 -14.58 20.69
N ASN A 625 -1.66 -14.33 21.94
CA ASN A 625 -2.41 -13.14 22.32
C ASN A 625 -1.95 -12.60 23.66
N GLU A 626 -2.22 -11.31 23.87
CA GLU A 626 -1.99 -10.63 25.13
C GLU A 626 -2.97 -11.13 26.21
N VAL A 627 -2.43 -11.43 27.36
CA VAL A 627 -3.17 -11.82 28.56
C VAL A 627 -2.69 -10.98 29.73
N LEU A 628 -3.58 -10.77 30.69
CA LEU A 628 -3.24 -10.15 31.98
C LEU A 628 -3.10 -11.23 33.03
N GLU A 629 -2.12 -11.06 33.90
CA GLU A 629 -1.95 -11.82 35.13
C GLU A 629 -1.84 -10.84 36.29
N GLN A 630 -2.57 -11.06 37.38
CA GLN A 630 -2.57 -10.18 38.54
C GLN A 630 -1.95 -10.83 39.77
N ASN A 631 -1.07 -10.09 40.43
CA ASN A 631 -0.66 -10.34 41.80
C ASN A 631 -1.54 -9.46 42.72
N THR A 632 -2.53 -10.10 43.36
CA THR A 632 -3.53 -9.39 44.17
C THR A 632 -2.95 -8.78 45.44
N ASP A 633 -1.90 -9.41 46.02
CA ASP A 633 -1.29 -8.97 47.26
C ASP A 633 -0.47 -7.69 47.10
N ARG A 634 0.11 -7.52 45.91
CA ARG A 634 0.93 -6.36 45.57
C ARG A 634 0.24 -5.33 44.69
N ASN A 635 -1.01 -5.57 44.28
CA ASN A 635 -1.76 -4.79 43.30
C ASN A 635 -0.98 -4.65 41.94
N GLU A 636 -0.24 -5.67 41.57
CA GLU A 636 0.57 -5.68 40.33
C GLU A 636 -0.17 -6.41 39.21
N THR A 637 0.01 -5.91 37.98
CA THR A 637 -0.55 -6.52 36.78
C THR A 637 0.58 -6.75 35.76
N PHE A 638 0.75 -7.99 35.33
CA PHE A 638 1.67 -8.39 34.28
C PHE A 638 0.89 -8.53 32.98
N VAL A 639 1.32 -7.79 31.97
CA VAL A 639 0.87 -7.91 30.59
C VAL A 639 1.84 -8.81 29.85
N LYS A 640 1.43 -9.96 29.37
CA LYS A 640 2.31 -10.90 28.68
C LYS A 640 1.61 -11.60 27.52
N LYS A 641 2.38 -12.10 26.57
CA LYS A 641 1.87 -12.95 25.49
C LYS A 641 1.83 -14.40 25.91
N ALA A 642 0.77 -15.09 25.53
CA ALA A 642 0.60 -16.53 25.75
C ALA A 642 -0.06 -17.19 24.55
N ASN A 643 0.18 -18.50 24.37
CA ASN A 643 -0.59 -19.31 23.42
C ASN A 643 -1.92 -19.71 24.06
N ILE A 644 -2.97 -18.94 23.82
CA ILE A 644 -4.23 -19.03 24.56
C ILE A 644 -5.25 -20.00 23.97
N ALA A 645 -4.99 -20.73 22.90
CA ALA A 645 -5.92 -21.74 22.41
C ALA A 645 -6.21 -21.71 20.90
N LYS A 646 -7.51 -21.88 20.54
CA LYS A 646 -8.01 -21.94 19.17
C LYS A 646 -8.90 -20.75 18.86
N GLN A 647 -8.68 -20.15 17.71
CA GLN A 647 -9.59 -19.15 17.16
C GLN A 647 -10.33 -19.75 15.96
N ARG A 648 -11.63 -19.48 15.88
CA ARG A 648 -12.43 -19.69 14.66
C ARG A 648 -13.06 -18.37 14.26
N GLN A 649 -12.94 -18.06 12.98
CA GLN A 649 -13.57 -16.87 12.40
C GLN A 649 -14.32 -17.26 11.14
N TYR A 650 -15.54 -16.78 10.98
CA TYR A 650 -16.29 -16.85 9.72
C TYR A 650 -16.99 -15.52 9.50
N GLY A 651 -17.12 -15.14 8.23
CA GLY A 651 -17.70 -13.85 7.90
C GLY A 651 -18.04 -13.68 6.42
N ILE A 652 -18.73 -12.59 6.16
CA ILE A 652 -19.09 -12.13 4.83
C ILE A 652 -18.55 -10.70 4.64
N ALA A 653 -17.82 -10.49 3.55
CA ALA A 653 -17.33 -9.17 3.17
C ALA A 653 -17.90 -8.76 1.81
N ILE A 654 -18.31 -7.51 1.68
CA ILE A 654 -18.81 -6.89 0.46
C ILE A 654 -17.89 -5.73 0.13
N SER A 655 -17.34 -5.72 -1.07
CA SER A 655 -16.55 -4.61 -1.62
C SER A 655 -17.22 -4.11 -2.88
N ALA A 656 -17.60 -2.85 -2.92
CA ALA A 656 -18.19 -2.20 -4.08
C ALA A 656 -17.44 -0.91 -4.39
N GLY A 657 -17.12 -0.66 -5.66
CA GLY A 657 -16.40 0.56 -6.01
C GLY A 657 -16.45 0.87 -7.50
N GLY A 658 -16.55 2.15 -7.81
CA GLY A 658 -16.58 2.61 -9.18
C GLY A 658 -17.05 4.05 -9.34
N GLN A 659 -17.17 4.45 -10.59
CA GLN A 659 -17.72 5.74 -10.96
C GLN A 659 -19.25 5.64 -10.99
N VAL A 660 -19.92 6.36 -10.07
CA VAL A 660 -21.39 6.40 -9.94
C VAL A 660 -21.96 7.38 -10.97
N THR A 661 -21.34 8.57 -11.07
CA THR A 661 -21.66 9.59 -12.07
C THR A 661 -20.36 10.20 -12.62
N LYS A 662 -20.42 11.08 -13.62
CA LYS A 662 -19.22 11.76 -14.17
C LYS A 662 -18.48 12.61 -13.13
N TRP A 663 -19.16 13.03 -12.07
CA TRP A 663 -18.61 13.88 -11.01
C TRP A 663 -18.45 13.19 -9.67
N TRP A 664 -19.02 11.98 -9.47
CA TRP A 664 -18.97 11.23 -8.23
C TRP A 664 -18.47 9.80 -8.46
N SER A 665 -17.44 9.41 -7.69
CA SER A 665 -16.97 8.02 -7.56
C SER A 665 -16.97 7.63 -6.09
N GLY A 666 -17.33 6.38 -5.81
CA GLY A 666 -17.42 5.86 -4.45
C GLY A 666 -16.79 4.48 -4.32
N ASN A 667 -16.31 4.18 -3.11
CA ASN A 667 -15.86 2.85 -2.69
C ASN A 667 -16.48 2.55 -1.34
N LEU A 668 -17.05 1.36 -1.20
CA LEU A 668 -17.64 0.82 0.02
C LEU A 668 -17.02 -0.54 0.30
N TYR A 669 -16.58 -0.77 1.51
CA TYR A 669 -16.22 -2.08 2.03
C TYR A 669 -16.98 -2.32 3.32
N VAL A 670 -17.70 -3.43 3.39
CA VAL A 670 -18.40 -3.90 4.60
C VAL A 670 -17.95 -5.31 4.89
N ASN A 671 -17.61 -5.64 6.13
CA ASN A 671 -17.27 -6.98 6.57
C ASN A 671 -17.99 -7.27 7.90
N VAL A 672 -18.81 -8.29 7.91
CA VAL A 672 -19.46 -8.81 9.13
C VAL A 672 -18.87 -10.18 9.40
N TYR A 673 -18.28 -10.34 10.57
CA TYR A 673 -17.61 -11.58 10.96
C TYR A 673 -17.85 -11.93 12.43
N ASN A 674 -17.88 -13.21 12.73
CA ASN A 674 -17.88 -13.73 14.09
C ASN A 674 -16.49 -14.26 14.42
N ASN A 675 -15.93 -13.78 15.54
CA ASN A 675 -14.71 -14.30 16.16
C ASN A 675 -15.06 -15.07 17.42
N ARG A 676 -14.51 -16.29 17.55
CA ARG A 676 -14.60 -17.09 18.74
C ARG A 676 -13.21 -17.52 19.18
N PHE A 677 -12.88 -17.20 20.42
CA PHE A 677 -11.65 -17.63 21.10
C PHE A 677 -12.03 -18.62 22.20
N ALA A 678 -11.37 -19.79 22.23
CA ALA A 678 -11.67 -20.82 23.22
C ALA A 678 -10.40 -21.55 23.64
N GLY A 679 -10.13 -21.61 24.97
CA GLY A 679 -9.00 -22.30 25.57
C GLY A 679 -8.73 -21.91 27.02
N ILE A 680 -7.59 -22.36 27.54
CA ILE A 680 -7.18 -22.13 28.93
C ILE A 680 -6.34 -20.84 28.99
N VAL A 681 -6.72 -19.92 29.87
CA VAL A 681 -6.02 -18.67 30.15
C VAL A 681 -5.88 -18.53 31.65
N ASN A 682 -4.66 -18.44 32.18
CA ASN A 682 -4.39 -18.37 33.62
C ASN A 682 -5.08 -19.49 34.42
N GLY A 683 -5.13 -20.72 33.87
CA GLY A 683 -5.75 -21.87 34.49
C GLY A 683 -7.27 -22.04 34.28
N ASP A 684 -7.97 -21.01 33.85
CA ASP A 684 -9.42 -21.04 33.62
C ASP A 684 -9.77 -21.23 32.14
N TYR A 685 -10.87 -21.97 31.87
CA TYR A 685 -11.39 -22.12 30.53
C TYR A 685 -12.15 -20.88 30.08
N VAL A 686 -11.60 -20.19 29.08
CA VAL A 686 -12.18 -18.99 28.48
C VAL A 686 -12.82 -19.35 27.13
N ASN A 687 -14.07 -18.91 26.92
CA ASN A 687 -14.80 -19.08 25.66
C ASN A 687 -15.55 -17.78 25.33
N ILE A 688 -14.93 -16.94 24.53
CA ILE A 688 -15.43 -15.62 24.21
C ILE A 688 -15.71 -15.53 22.72
N SER A 689 -16.89 -15.01 22.34
CA SER A 689 -17.23 -14.77 20.96
C SER A 689 -17.97 -13.45 20.80
N ALA A 690 -17.81 -12.83 19.63
CA ALA A 690 -18.62 -11.70 19.22
C ALA A 690 -18.72 -11.62 17.69
N THR A 691 -19.85 -11.08 17.24
CA THR A 691 -20.05 -10.68 15.85
C THR A 691 -19.72 -9.20 15.72
N THR A 692 -18.81 -8.89 14.79
CA THR A 692 -18.29 -7.53 14.57
C THR A 692 -18.58 -7.11 13.12
N GLY A 693 -19.10 -5.90 12.95
CA GLY A 693 -19.23 -5.22 11.67
C GLY A 693 -18.10 -4.21 11.50
N LEU A 694 -17.47 -4.19 10.33
CA LEU A 694 -16.50 -3.19 9.91
C LEU A 694 -16.98 -2.59 8.59
N ALA A 695 -17.11 -1.28 8.51
CA ALA A 695 -17.45 -0.59 7.26
C ALA A 695 -16.44 0.53 6.99
N ASN A 696 -15.97 0.61 5.73
CA ASN A 696 -15.12 1.68 5.21
C ASN A 696 -15.82 2.29 4.01
N ILE A 697 -15.93 3.60 3.97
CA ILE A 697 -16.52 4.35 2.86
C ILE A 697 -15.56 5.45 2.39
N ASN A 698 -15.44 5.60 1.08
CA ASN A 698 -14.73 6.72 0.48
C ASN A 698 -15.52 7.25 -0.71
N ASN A 699 -15.89 8.52 -0.67
CA ASN A 699 -16.56 9.23 -1.76
C ASN A 699 -15.65 10.33 -2.27
N GLN A 700 -15.47 10.40 -3.58
CA GLN A 700 -14.72 11.43 -4.28
C GLN A 700 -15.63 12.21 -5.21
N PHE A 701 -15.59 13.53 -5.10
CA PHE A 701 -16.40 14.47 -5.86
C PHE A 701 -15.50 15.32 -6.76
N LYS A 702 -15.80 15.38 -8.04
CA LYS A 702 -15.10 16.24 -8.99
C LYS A 702 -15.99 17.45 -9.29
N PHE A 703 -15.69 18.58 -8.65
CA PHE A 703 -16.46 19.81 -8.81
C PHE A 703 -16.14 20.55 -10.13
N SER A 704 -14.87 20.47 -10.56
CA SER A 704 -14.40 21.05 -11.82
C SER A 704 -13.16 20.31 -12.36
N LYS A 705 -12.53 20.82 -13.41
CA LYS A 705 -11.24 20.30 -13.91
C LYS A 705 -10.11 20.42 -12.87
N THR A 706 -10.19 21.37 -11.94
CA THR A 706 -9.14 21.66 -10.97
C THR A 706 -9.54 21.42 -9.53
N TRP A 707 -10.83 21.39 -9.20
CA TRP A 707 -11.34 21.19 -7.85
C TRP A 707 -11.93 19.80 -7.66
N SER A 708 -11.57 19.17 -6.54
CA SER A 708 -12.18 17.90 -6.10
C SER A 708 -12.36 17.88 -4.59
N GLY A 709 -13.41 17.19 -4.12
CA GLY A 709 -13.69 16.92 -2.72
C GLY A 709 -13.63 15.44 -2.39
N GLU A 710 -13.52 15.13 -1.11
CA GLU A 710 -13.56 13.77 -0.58
C GLU A 710 -14.29 13.75 0.76
N LEU A 711 -15.15 12.75 0.93
CA LEU A 711 -15.74 12.36 2.20
C LEU A 711 -15.39 10.90 2.43
N SER A 712 -14.61 10.63 3.47
CA SER A 712 -14.18 9.27 3.80
C SER A 712 -14.35 8.98 5.28
N GLY A 713 -14.53 7.70 5.61
CA GLY A 713 -14.64 7.28 6.99
C GLY A 713 -14.67 5.77 7.13
N TRP A 714 -14.54 5.33 8.37
CA TRP A 714 -14.72 3.95 8.75
C TRP A 714 -15.39 3.85 10.12
N VAL A 715 -16.05 2.74 10.34
CA VAL A 715 -16.67 2.40 11.63
C VAL A 715 -16.52 0.91 11.87
N ARG A 716 -16.22 0.55 13.14
CA ARG A 716 -16.24 -0.82 13.67
C ARG A 716 -17.27 -0.87 14.79
N THR A 717 -18.16 -1.86 14.73
CA THR A 717 -19.08 -2.17 15.85
C THR A 717 -18.32 -2.83 16.99
N PRO A 718 -18.92 -3.02 18.18
CA PRO A 718 -18.28 -3.76 19.25
C PRO A 718 -17.80 -5.15 18.80
N GLY A 719 -16.73 -5.65 19.41
CA GLY A 719 -16.14 -6.94 19.03
C GLY A 719 -15.18 -7.48 20.08
N VAL A 720 -14.58 -8.64 19.79
CA VAL A 720 -13.56 -9.26 20.63
C VAL A 720 -12.24 -9.35 19.92
N ASP A 721 -11.16 -9.17 20.70
CA ASP A 721 -9.79 -9.34 20.28
C ASP A 721 -9.03 -10.09 21.39
N GLY A 722 -8.81 -11.40 21.21
CA GLY A 722 -8.41 -12.28 22.30
C GLY A 722 -9.41 -12.24 23.44
N VAL A 723 -8.94 -11.83 24.62
CA VAL A 723 -9.74 -11.68 25.83
C VAL A 723 -10.37 -10.30 26.00
N PHE A 724 -10.06 -9.36 25.11
CA PHE A 724 -10.54 -7.97 25.16
C PHE A 724 -11.89 -7.83 24.46
N LYS A 725 -12.87 -7.22 25.13
CA LYS A 725 -14.12 -6.74 24.53
C LYS A 725 -13.98 -5.25 24.22
N ILE A 726 -13.91 -4.89 22.93
CA ILE A 726 -13.71 -3.52 22.47
C ILE A 726 -15.05 -2.93 22.05
N LYS A 727 -15.35 -1.69 22.49
CA LYS A 727 -16.55 -0.94 22.08
C LYS A 727 -16.43 -0.42 20.64
N SER A 728 -17.50 0.16 20.11
CA SER A 728 -17.54 0.78 18.78
C SER A 728 -16.46 1.86 18.66
N LEU A 729 -15.84 1.93 17.47
CA LEU A 729 -14.81 2.89 17.13
C LEU A 729 -14.99 3.32 15.67
N GLY A 730 -14.70 4.58 15.36
CA GLY A 730 -14.81 5.07 13.99
C GLY A 730 -14.15 6.43 13.78
N MET A 731 -14.10 6.86 12.53
CA MET A 731 -13.52 8.14 12.14
C MET A 731 -14.15 8.63 10.82
N MET A 732 -14.41 9.93 10.72
CA MET A 732 -14.88 10.59 9.49
C MET A 732 -13.90 11.72 9.11
N ASN A 733 -13.57 11.82 7.82
CA ASN A 733 -12.66 12.83 7.26
C ASN A 733 -13.33 13.55 6.08
N ILE A 734 -13.06 14.84 5.97
CA ILE A 734 -13.49 15.68 4.84
C ILE A 734 -12.25 16.34 4.25
N GLY A 735 -12.14 16.35 2.92
CA GLY A 735 -11.01 16.94 2.23
C GLY A 735 -11.41 17.68 0.96
N VAL A 736 -10.66 18.73 0.64
CA VAL A 736 -10.78 19.48 -0.63
C VAL A 736 -9.40 19.61 -1.25
N SER A 737 -9.32 19.47 -2.56
CA SER A 737 -8.08 19.57 -3.32
C SER A 737 -8.24 20.49 -4.53
N LYS A 738 -7.24 21.34 -4.75
CA LYS A 738 -7.14 22.22 -5.93
C LYS A 738 -5.86 21.92 -6.71
N GLN A 739 -5.99 21.63 -8.00
CA GLN A 739 -4.85 21.57 -8.91
C GLN A 739 -4.44 22.98 -9.29
N ILE A 740 -3.14 23.28 -9.17
CA ILE A 740 -2.52 24.58 -9.47
C ILE A 740 -1.35 24.40 -10.45
N MET A 741 -0.73 25.49 -10.89
CA MET A 741 0.47 25.46 -11.77
C MET A 741 0.26 24.56 -13.02
N LYS A 742 -0.89 24.71 -13.70
CA LYS A 742 -1.25 23.90 -14.89
C LYS A 742 -1.17 22.39 -14.63
N GLY A 743 -1.54 21.93 -13.42
CA GLY A 743 -1.53 20.53 -13.02
C GLY A 743 -0.20 20.03 -12.43
N LYS A 744 0.87 20.83 -12.44
CA LYS A 744 2.15 20.47 -11.81
C LYS A 744 2.11 20.59 -10.28
N GLY A 745 1.23 21.42 -9.75
CA GLY A 745 1.05 21.62 -8.31
C GLY A 745 -0.33 21.19 -7.84
N SER A 746 -0.45 20.87 -6.54
CA SER A 746 -1.74 20.68 -5.86
C SER A 746 -1.69 21.23 -4.44
N LEU A 747 -2.76 21.91 -4.05
CA LEU A 747 -3.06 22.27 -2.68
C LEU A 747 -4.18 21.39 -2.17
N ARG A 748 -4.11 20.98 -0.90
CA ARG A 748 -5.09 20.10 -0.27
C ARG A 748 -5.34 20.55 1.17
N LEU A 749 -6.61 20.69 1.53
CA LEU A 749 -7.08 20.95 2.88
C LEU A 749 -7.90 19.76 3.34
N VAL A 750 -7.57 19.21 4.51
CA VAL A 750 -8.24 18.03 5.07
C VAL A 750 -8.55 18.28 6.54
N VAL A 751 -9.78 18.00 6.95
CA VAL A 751 -10.19 17.88 8.35
C VAL A 751 -10.35 16.41 8.67
N ARG A 752 -9.58 15.90 9.63
CA ARG A 752 -9.61 14.49 10.08
C ARG A 752 -10.41 14.38 11.36
N ASP A 753 -11.04 13.20 11.53
CA ASP A 753 -11.88 12.85 12.69
C ASP A 753 -12.81 14.00 13.10
N VAL A 754 -13.60 14.48 12.12
CA VAL A 754 -14.49 15.64 12.27
C VAL A 754 -15.41 15.48 13.49
N LEU A 755 -15.89 14.26 13.74
CA LEU A 755 -16.79 13.93 14.85
C LEU A 755 -16.06 13.63 16.17
N TYR A 756 -14.72 13.54 16.14
CA TYR A 756 -13.88 13.17 17.30
C TYR A 756 -14.32 11.86 17.96
N THR A 757 -14.51 10.84 17.14
CA THR A 757 -15.02 9.52 17.51
C THR A 757 -13.94 8.46 17.65
N GLN A 758 -12.68 8.76 17.35
CA GLN A 758 -11.55 7.85 17.51
C GLN A 758 -11.10 7.77 18.98
N LYS A 759 -11.99 7.20 19.83
CA LYS A 759 -11.80 7.00 21.27
C LYS A 759 -11.94 5.51 21.58
N ALA A 760 -10.81 4.83 21.81
CA ALA A 760 -10.82 3.41 22.13
C ALA A 760 -11.33 3.17 23.56
N LYS A 761 -12.27 2.23 23.73
CA LYS A 761 -12.80 1.79 25.02
C LYS A 761 -12.94 0.27 25.00
N GLY A 762 -12.58 -0.38 26.10
CA GLY A 762 -12.69 -1.82 26.20
C GLY A 762 -12.80 -2.31 27.64
N THR A 763 -13.12 -3.61 27.76
CA THR A 763 -13.15 -4.34 29.02
C THR A 763 -12.49 -5.69 28.87
N ILE A 764 -11.92 -6.18 29.96
CA ILE A 764 -11.27 -7.48 30.06
C ILE A 764 -11.88 -8.17 31.28
N ARG A 765 -12.49 -9.36 31.07
CA ARG A 765 -13.13 -10.10 32.16
C ARG A 765 -12.91 -11.59 31.95
N TYR A 766 -12.07 -12.17 32.77
CA TYR A 766 -11.84 -13.61 32.86
C TYR A 766 -11.08 -13.93 34.15
N SER A 767 -11.20 -15.14 34.69
CA SER A 767 -10.56 -15.57 35.94
C SER A 767 -10.79 -14.61 37.10
N ASN A 768 -9.75 -13.98 37.63
CA ASN A 768 -9.80 -12.94 38.66
C ASN A 768 -9.55 -11.53 38.06
N ILE A 769 -9.66 -11.36 36.75
CA ILE A 769 -9.44 -10.09 36.06
C ILE A 769 -10.79 -9.40 35.79
N ASP A 770 -10.96 -8.18 36.26
CA ASP A 770 -12.03 -7.26 35.86
C ASP A 770 -11.42 -5.87 35.66
N ALA A 771 -11.18 -5.53 34.38
CA ALA A 771 -10.56 -4.28 34.00
C ALA A 771 -11.33 -3.57 32.88
N ALA A 772 -11.30 -2.24 32.91
CA ALA A 772 -11.83 -1.38 31.86
C ALA A 772 -10.77 -0.33 31.49
N PHE A 773 -10.75 0.09 30.25
CA PHE A 773 -9.88 1.17 29.80
C PHE A 773 -10.60 2.11 28.82
N GLN A 774 -10.16 3.36 28.82
CA GLN A 774 -10.53 4.35 27.81
C GLN A 774 -9.27 5.09 27.36
N GLN A 775 -9.11 5.27 26.05
CA GLN A 775 -7.98 5.96 25.44
C GLN A 775 -8.47 7.04 24.47
N LYS A 776 -7.97 8.26 24.62
CA LYS A 776 -8.20 9.40 23.71
C LYS A 776 -6.87 9.81 23.09
N ARG A 777 -6.86 10.16 21.81
CA ARG A 777 -5.65 10.54 21.05
C ARG A 777 -5.85 11.87 20.31
N ASP A 778 -4.74 12.45 19.84
CA ASP A 778 -4.72 13.64 18.97
C ASP A 778 -5.16 13.27 17.53
N SER A 779 -6.43 12.84 17.38
CA SER A 779 -7.00 12.35 16.11
C SER A 779 -7.66 13.46 15.28
N ARG A 780 -8.29 14.47 15.94
CA ARG A 780 -8.92 15.59 15.23
C ARG A 780 -7.86 16.60 14.80
N GLN A 781 -7.67 16.75 13.48
CA GLN A 781 -6.62 17.58 12.93
C GLN A 781 -7.09 18.28 11.64
N ILE A 782 -6.60 19.50 11.43
CA ILE A 782 -6.67 20.19 10.15
C ILE A 782 -5.30 20.06 9.50
N ALA A 783 -5.25 19.67 8.24
CA ALA A 783 -4.02 19.48 7.49
C ALA A 783 -4.04 20.28 6.18
N LEU A 784 -2.99 21.06 5.94
CA LEU A 784 -2.74 21.78 4.69
C LEU A 784 -1.52 21.16 4.01
N GLY A 785 -1.71 20.61 2.80
CA GLY A 785 -0.66 19.98 2.03
C GLY A 785 -0.42 20.67 0.70
N PHE A 786 0.85 20.84 0.36
CA PHE A 786 1.32 21.30 -0.95
C PHE A 786 2.15 20.19 -1.61
N THR A 787 1.93 19.96 -2.90
CA THR A 787 2.77 19.04 -3.70
C THR A 787 3.11 19.71 -5.03
N TYR A 788 4.39 19.67 -5.40
CA TYR A 788 4.89 20.11 -6.70
C TYR A 788 5.56 18.95 -7.42
N ARG A 789 5.22 18.76 -8.72
CA ARG A 789 5.77 17.72 -9.59
C ARG A 789 6.51 18.35 -10.75
N PHE A 790 7.69 17.85 -11.03
CA PHE A 790 8.52 18.28 -12.15
C PHE A 790 9.08 17.10 -12.92
N SER A 791 9.17 17.25 -14.24
CA SER A 791 9.76 16.23 -15.10
C SER A 791 10.25 16.86 -16.40
N LYS A 792 11.36 16.33 -16.94
CA LYS A 792 11.86 16.65 -18.29
C LYS A 792 12.41 15.36 -18.90
N GLY A 793 11.92 15.00 -20.09
CA GLY A 793 12.37 13.82 -20.81
C GLY A 793 11.23 13.08 -21.51
N LYS A 794 11.59 12.14 -22.41
CA LYS A 794 10.62 11.35 -23.19
C LYS A 794 10.27 10.05 -22.46
N VAL A 795 8.98 9.68 -22.47
CA VAL A 795 8.54 8.36 -22.02
C VAL A 795 8.89 7.36 -23.11
N ASN A 796 9.96 6.62 -22.93
CA ASN A 796 10.28 5.51 -23.85
C ASN A 796 9.56 4.25 -23.34
N GLY A 797 8.81 3.59 -24.26
CA GLY A 797 7.92 2.48 -23.96
C GLY A 797 8.58 1.15 -23.56
N GLN A 798 9.81 1.13 -23.05
CA GLN A 798 10.36 -0.06 -22.41
C GLN A 798 9.69 -0.27 -21.05
N LYS A 799 8.74 -1.20 -21.03
CA LYS A 799 8.08 -1.67 -19.83
C LYS A 799 9.09 -2.28 -18.87
N ARG A 800 9.41 -1.58 -17.80
CA ARG A 800 10.10 -2.18 -16.66
C ARG A 800 9.07 -3.04 -15.91
N ARG A 801 9.29 -4.35 -15.87
CA ARG A 801 8.42 -5.27 -15.14
C ARG A 801 8.59 -5.04 -13.63
N THR A 802 7.55 -4.55 -12.99
CA THR A 802 7.37 -4.74 -11.55
C THR A 802 6.95 -6.18 -11.34
N GLY A 803 7.62 -6.91 -10.45
CA GLY A 803 7.39 -8.31 -10.07
C GLY A 803 6.39 -9.13 -10.90
N GLY A 804 6.77 -10.29 -11.35
CA GLY A 804 6.17 -11.16 -12.40
C GLY A 804 4.65 -11.29 -12.63
N ALA A 805 3.80 -10.57 -11.90
CA ALA A 805 2.35 -10.62 -12.08
C ALA A 805 1.74 -9.40 -12.80
N SER A 806 2.46 -8.27 -12.93
CA SER A 806 1.85 -7.02 -13.41
C SER A 806 1.69 -6.91 -14.93
N GLU A 807 2.45 -7.66 -15.74
CA GLU A 807 2.31 -7.64 -17.20
C GLU A 807 1.14 -8.47 -17.72
N GLU A 808 0.82 -9.54 -17.05
CA GLU A 808 -0.24 -10.45 -17.48
C GLU A 808 -1.63 -9.96 -17.11
N GLN A 809 -1.71 -9.12 -16.07
CA GLN A 809 -2.95 -8.41 -15.75
C GLN A 809 -3.31 -7.32 -16.79
N ASN A 810 -2.34 -6.79 -17.52
CA ASN A 810 -2.60 -5.90 -18.65
C ASN A 810 -2.98 -6.66 -19.95
N ARG A 811 -2.81 -7.98 -20.00
CA ARG A 811 -3.21 -8.82 -21.13
C ARG A 811 -4.60 -9.44 -20.99
N VAL A 812 -5.24 -9.32 -19.83
CA VAL A 812 -6.69 -9.55 -19.70
C VAL A 812 -7.42 -8.26 -20.08
N LYS A 813 -7.21 -7.76 -21.29
CA LYS A 813 -8.18 -6.91 -21.94
C LYS A 813 -9.33 -7.81 -22.35
N THR A 814 -10.41 -7.73 -21.60
CA THR A 814 -11.73 -8.12 -22.08
C THR A 814 -11.93 -7.45 -23.43
N GLY A 815 -12.12 -8.27 -24.47
CA GLY A 815 -12.43 -7.79 -25.80
C GLY A 815 -13.66 -6.91 -25.78
N GLY A 816 -13.60 -5.81 -26.47
CA GLY A 816 -14.72 -4.93 -26.70
C GLY A 816 -14.29 -3.49 -26.80
N GLU A 817 -13.63 -3.11 -27.87
CA GLU A 817 -13.82 -1.81 -28.54
C GLU A 817 -13.33 -1.93 -29.98
N ASN A 818 -14.31 -2.00 -30.90
CA ASN A 818 -14.21 -1.50 -32.24
C ASN A 818 -14.38 0.02 -32.24
#